data_e0e6e58c36f8e885d4b0e8674658a17e
#
_entry.id   e0e6e58c36f8e885d4b0e8674658a17e
#
_cell.length_a   1.000
_cell.length_b   1.000
_cell.length_c   1.000
_cell.angle_alpha   90.00
_cell.angle_beta   90.00
_cell.angle_gamma   90.00
#
_symmetry.space_group_name_H-M   'P 1'
#
loop_
_entity.id
_entity.type
_entity.pdbx_description
1 polymer ?
#
loop_
_entity_poly.entity_id
_entity_poly.type
_entity_poly.pdbx_seq_one_letter_code
_entity_poly.pdbx_strand_id
1 'polypeptide(L)'
;MSNEREILAIGALIHDIGKLVRRAELVDKNQKHTLAGSVFIADVDVDGKKIFAPYQKFVFKHHELDLDDSDPLTWYVCYADNIASSERQTTQDEGFEEKRTLENVLARIGKDEEGKINSYFKPVAAGEIDYATDKNTADRSDFRKLYDALVNDAKKLSLNVENLRFLLYKYLSFVPQSTQKQGIMDISLYDHLKVTAMIALSIYDYVETKGIKIEKYDDLKKLENEKVLLLVEGDVSGIQRFITNVSSKGALRSFRGRSVFIDLFQEIVVDRILQETGFFRTNVHFVGGGHFYLVISNTEQNIEKLKKIQKEINQWLLEKAKDLKLVIESEPMALSEVKDPSEVFQKINEKIRKAKLRMYSVDELNELFDLVNIRSVQNLQTCKICGKRTDKIFSLREDQEPLACDFCKQMYEYGRQVMHAKYFSQDPQGDFEILNERYSFVDEPLKTKNYVLGLRKIDPENSQNLVFIDIVNYAKYQEFEELAEESAGKKLACLQADVDSLGSIFREGLKTKTLSRISTLSRLLTYFFKHEVRKLAEGKNVAVVYSGGDDLFILGGWEDILQFCYEMQVEFRKFTGLNENVSYTASFVMFDEKENIGKVKEMANQAESLGKKCGKNCIVLSHGMKRVFKNHRSILEKSQIVSWKDFTEKTYKIYEKLSKLANSVDRSVIRKALEISLEDSPMNKAFLAYIEARENEQDRDFANLIRTQQIPALNAVLQLIDLKARRRDENG
;
A
#
# COMPACT_ATOMS: atom_id res chain seq x y z
N MET A 1 9.69 -18.93 27.95
CA MET A 1 10.11 -17.96 26.87
C MET A 1 9.01 -17.62 25.88
N SER A 2 8.32 -18.56 25.22
CA SER A 2 7.24 -18.17 24.26
C SER A 2 6.06 -17.45 24.94
N ASN A 3 5.67 -17.88 26.13
CA ASN A 3 4.56 -17.29 26.88
C ASN A 3 4.85 -15.86 27.35
N GLU A 4 6.07 -15.55 27.81
CA GLU A 4 6.43 -14.20 28.30
C GLU A 4 6.50 -13.17 27.17
N ARG A 5 7.01 -13.56 25.99
CA ARG A 5 6.99 -12.69 24.79
C ARG A 5 5.56 -12.33 24.35
N GLU A 6 4.65 -13.30 24.40
CA GLU A 6 3.24 -13.04 24.07
C GLU A 6 2.58 -12.14 25.11
N ILE A 7 2.83 -12.39 26.41
CA ILE A 7 2.35 -11.54 27.51
C ILE A 7 2.87 -10.11 27.35
N LEU A 8 4.15 -9.95 27.04
CA LEU A 8 4.78 -8.65 26.83
C LEU A 8 4.18 -7.94 25.59
N ALA A 9 3.99 -8.66 24.49
CA ALA A 9 3.40 -8.11 23.26
C ALA A 9 1.97 -7.61 23.49
N ILE A 10 1.10 -8.42 24.12
CA ILE A 10 -0.28 -8.04 24.42
C ILE A 10 -0.29 -6.88 25.42
N GLY A 11 0.53 -6.94 26.47
CA GLY A 11 0.65 -5.87 27.46
C GLY A 11 1.05 -4.53 26.82
N ALA A 12 2.06 -4.54 25.98
CA ALA A 12 2.52 -3.34 25.25
C ALA A 12 1.46 -2.82 24.26
N LEU A 13 0.69 -3.69 23.62
CA LEU A 13 -0.38 -3.28 22.70
C LEU A 13 -1.56 -2.61 23.40
N ILE A 14 -1.80 -2.85 24.69
CA ILE A 14 -2.94 -2.27 25.41
C ILE A 14 -2.57 -1.24 26.49
N HIS A 15 -1.27 -0.99 26.75
CA HIS A 15 -0.85 -0.16 27.88
C HIS A 15 -1.56 1.21 27.92
N ASP A 16 -1.76 1.84 26.77
CA ASP A 16 -2.34 3.17 26.61
C ASP A 16 -3.82 3.17 26.15
N ILE A 17 -4.52 2.03 26.23
CA ILE A 17 -5.93 1.93 25.79
C ILE A 17 -6.86 2.89 26.55
N GLY A 18 -6.49 3.26 27.78
CA GLY A 18 -7.23 4.24 28.59
C GLY A 18 -7.33 5.62 27.96
N LYS A 19 -6.46 5.97 27.01
CA LYS A 19 -6.58 7.23 26.24
C LYS A 19 -7.84 7.25 25.37
N LEU A 20 -8.24 6.12 24.78
CA LEU A 20 -9.52 6.02 24.07
C LEU A 20 -10.70 6.08 25.04
N VAL A 21 -10.62 5.40 26.20
CA VAL A 21 -11.65 5.42 27.24
C VAL A 21 -11.95 6.85 27.73
N ARG A 22 -10.90 7.65 27.95
CA ARG A 22 -11.05 9.07 28.31
C ARG A 22 -11.71 9.89 27.18
N ARG A 23 -11.28 9.69 25.94
CA ARG A 23 -11.86 10.39 24.78
C ARG A 23 -13.32 10.03 24.56
N ALA A 24 -13.72 8.81 24.87
CA ALA A 24 -15.11 8.37 24.88
C ALA A 24 -15.91 8.89 26.10
N GLU A 25 -15.26 9.65 27.02
CA GLU A 25 -15.81 10.19 28.27
C GLU A 25 -16.54 9.14 29.13
N LEU A 26 -15.92 7.96 29.25
CA LEU A 26 -16.44 6.85 30.07
C LEU A 26 -16.04 6.97 31.54
N VAL A 27 -15.15 7.91 31.84
CA VAL A 27 -14.61 8.21 33.16
C VAL A 27 -14.56 9.70 33.39
N ASP A 28 -14.36 10.13 34.63
CA ASP A 28 -14.17 11.54 34.97
C ASP A 28 -12.94 12.13 34.26
N LYS A 29 -13.06 13.38 33.82
CA LYS A 29 -12.00 14.12 33.08
C LYS A 29 -10.66 14.17 33.85
N ASN A 30 -10.69 14.14 35.18
CA ASN A 30 -9.49 14.19 36.02
C ASN A 30 -8.85 12.81 36.23
N GLN A 31 -9.48 11.74 35.79
CA GLN A 31 -8.94 10.39 36.00
C GLN A 31 -7.76 10.14 35.07
N LYS A 32 -6.62 9.67 35.62
CA LYS A 32 -5.46 9.30 34.81
C LYS A 32 -5.84 8.22 33.78
N HIS A 33 -5.28 8.28 32.58
CA HIS A 33 -5.56 7.27 31.54
C HIS A 33 -5.15 5.86 31.96
N THR A 34 -4.14 5.71 32.82
CA THR A 34 -3.74 4.43 33.42
C THR A 34 -4.92 3.80 34.17
N LEU A 35 -5.63 4.56 34.99
CA LEU A 35 -6.83 4.08 35.71
C LEU A 35 -8.04 3.94 34.79
N ALA A 36 -8.19 4.84 33.81
CA ALA A 36 -9.27 4.77 32.84
C ALA A 36 -9.27 3.46 32.05
N GLY A 37 -8.10 2.90 31.76
CA GLY A 37 -7.98 1.61 31.08
C GLY A 37 -8.66 0.44 31.79
N SER A 38 -8.96 0.56 33.09
CA SER A 38 -9.74 -0.45 33.85
C SER A 38 -11.14 -0.67 33.26
N VAL A 39 -11.73 0.35 32.66
CA VAL A 39 -13.05 0.25 32.02
C VAL A 39 -12.99 -0.71 30.84
N PHE A 40 -11.98 -0.58 29.97
CA PHE A 40 -11.80 -1.50 28.85
C PHE A 40 -11.59 -2.94 29.32
N ILE A 41 -10.74 -3.14 30.36
CA ILE A 41 -10.51 -4.48 30.95
C ILE A 41 -11.80 -5.08 31.52
N ALA A 42 -12.67 -4.24 32.10
CA ALA A 42 -13.95 -4.68 32.66
C ALA A 42 -14.98 -4.95 31.57
N ASP A 43 -15.03 -4.11 30.53
CA ASP A 43 -16.04 -4.18 29.48
C ASP A 43 -15.83 -5.35 28.50
N VAL A 44 -14.56 -5.79 28.30
CA VAL A 44 -14.28 -6.96 27.46
C VAL A 44 -14.38 -8.23 28.30
N ASP A 45 -15.61 -8.59 28.58
CA ASP A 45 -15.99 -9.82 29.29
C ASP A 45 -16.57 -10.83 28.28
N VAL A 46 -16.00 -12.04 28.31
CA VAL A 46 -16.44 -13.18 27.49
C VAL A 46 -16.85 -14.31 28.43
N ASP A 47 -18.12 -14.60 28.50
CA ASP A 47 -18.70 -15.65 29.36
C ASP A 47 -18.28 -15.54 30.84
N GLY A 48 -18.26 -14.32 31.37
CA GLY A 48 -17.88 -14.03 32.76
C GLY A 48 -16.35 -14.00 33.01
N LYS A 49 -15.54 -14.05 31.93
CA LYS A 49 -14.09 -13.95 32.01
C LYS A 49 -13.62 -12.63 31.39
N LYS A 50 -13.00 -11.79 32.21
CA LYS A 50 -12.30 -10.56 31.73
C LYS A 50 -11.00 -10.96 31.08
N ILE A 51 -11.01 -11.13 29.75
CA ILE A 51 -9.89 -11.71 28.98
C ILE A 51 -8.61 -10.88 29.08
N PHE A 52 -8.70 -9.58 29.37
CA PHE A 52 -7.53 -8.70 29.55
C PHE A 52 -7.08 -8.55 31.01
N ALA A 53 -7.76 -9.17 32.01
CA ALA A 53 -7.36 -9.09 33.41
C ALA A 53 -5.90 -9.52 33.67
N PRO A 54 -5.34 -10.56 33.03
CA PRO A 54 -3.94 -10.94 33.21
C PRO A 54 -2.93 -9.86 32.80
N TYR A 55 -3.35 -8.91 31.97
CA TYR A 55 -2.49 -7.85 31.39
C TYR A 55 -2.71 -6.49 32.09
N GLN A 56 -3.57 -6.38 33.08
CA GLN A 56 -3.93 -5.11 33.75
C GLN A 56 -2.72 -4.34 34.28
N LYS A 57 -1.67 -5.05 34.71
CA LYS A 57 -0.43 -4.46 35.20
C LYS A 57 0.23 -3.53 34.20
N PHE A 58 0.23 -3.87 32.92
CA PHE A 58 0.79 -3.04 31.86
C PHE A 58 -0.02 -1.76 31.63
N VAL A 59 -1.33 -1.80 31.87
CA VAL A 59 -2.20 -0.63 31.77
C VAL A 59 -2.03 0.30 32.96
N PHE A 60 -1.86 -0.24 34.20
CA PHE A 60 -1.82 0.55 35.42
C PHE A 60 -0.42 1.06 35.76
N LYS A 61 0.63 0.35 35.38
CA LYS A 61 1.99 0.51 35.90
C LYS A 61 3.01 0.73 34.75
N HIS A 62 2.66 1.47 33.71
CA HIS A 62 3.59 1.74 32.58
C HIS A 62 4.31 3.09 32.68
N HIS A 63 4.11 3.85 33.76
CA HIS A 63 4.89 5.07 34.02
C HIS A 63 5.92 4.84 35.13
N GLU A 64 7.09 5.51 35.06
CA GLU A 64 8.20 5.32 35.97
C GLU A 64 7.78 5.44 37.45
N LEU A 65 6.87 6.36 37.78
CA LEU A 65 6.38 6.58 39.16
C LEU A 65 5.44 5.48 39.67
N ASP A 66 4.88 4.69 38.77
CA ASP A 66 3.91 3.66 39.07
C ASP A 66 4.50 2.24 38.97
N LEU A 67 5.81 2.10 38.64
CA LEU A 67 6.49 0.82 38.48
C LEU A 67 6.58 0.05 39.76
N ASP A 68 6.52 -1.28 39.63
CA ASP A 68 6.63 -2.25 40.74
C ASP A 68 7.87 -3.13 40.51
N ASP A 69 8.76 -3.17 41.49
CA ASP A 69 9.99 -3.95 41.46
C ASP A 69 9.74 -5.47 41.34
N SER A 70 8.53 -5.93 41.69
CA SER A 70 8.15 -7.34 41.60
C SER A 70 7.76 -7.81 40.20
N ASP A 71 7.64 -6.89 39.21
CA ASP A 71 7.17 -7.22 37.87
C ASP A 71 8.06 -6.63 36.75
N PRO A 72 9.20 -7.27 36.46
CA PRO A 72 10.17 -6.77 35.48
C PRO A 72 9.62 -6.58 34.09
N LEU A 73 8.58 -7.31 33.65
CA LEU A 73 8.01 -7.17 32.30
C LEU A 73 7.39 -5.78 32.07
N THR A 74 6.87 -5.13 33.11
CA THR A 74 6.35 -3.75 33.01
C THR A 74 7.44 -2.74 32.76
N TRP A 75 8.68 -2.99 33.17
CA TRP A 75 9.82 -2.12 32.96
C TRP A 75 10.16 -2.00 31.46
N TYR A 76 10.09 -3.12 30.71
CA TYR A 76 10.33 -3.14 29.27
C TYR A 76 9.29 -2.30 28.54
N VAL A 77 8.01 -2.38 28.92
CA VAL A 77 6.93 -1.57 28.32
C VAL A 77 7.12 -0.09 28.65
N CYS A 78 7.38 0.24 29.92
CA CYS A 78 7.63 1.62 30.35
C CYS A 78 8.80 2.25 29.61
N TYR A 79 9.92 1.53 29.50
CA TYR A 79 11.10 2.03 28.81
C TYR A 79 10.87 2.18 27.31
N ALA A 80 10.20 1.22 26.68
CA ALA A 80 9.83 1.27 25.29
C ALA A 80 8.84 2.40 24.96
N ASP A 81 7.84 2.67 25.83
CA ASP A 81 6.92 3.79 25.71
C ASP A 81 7.66 5.13 25.75
N ASN A 82 8.59 5.30 26.69
CA ASN A 82 9.39 6.52 26.79
C ASN A 82 10.22 6.76 25.53
N ILE A 83 10.80 5.70 24.93
CA ILE A 83 11.55 5.79 23.68
C ILE A 83 10.62 6.08 22.49
N ALA A 84 9.47 5.38 22.39
CA ALA A 84 8.50 5.52 21.32
C ALA A 84 7.76 6.88 21.34
N SER A 85 7.78 7.57 22.49
CA SER A 85 7.16 8.89 22.73
C SER A 85 8.18 10.05 22.73
N SER A 86 9.37 9.83 22.18
CA SER A 86 10.48 10.80 22.26
C SER A 86 10.22 12.12 21.50
N GLU A 87 9.14 12.22 20.70
CA GLU A 87 8.68 13.46 20.06
C GLU A 87 7.96 14.41 21.02
N ARG A 88 7.57 13.95 22.21
CA ARG A 88 6.89 14.81 23.19
C ARG A 88 7.85 15.89 23.68
N GLN A 89 7.53 17.14 23.39
CA GLN A 89 8.22 18.27 24.03
C GLN A 89 7.87 18.26 25.52
N THR A 90 8.87 18.35 26.38
CA THR A 90 8.72 18.50 27.82
C THR A 90 8.24 19.91 28.16
N THR A 91 7.05 20.29 27.70
CA THR A 91 6.41 21.53 28.14
C THR A 91 5.59 21.23 29.39
N GLN A 92 5.66 22.14 30.36
CA GLN A 92 4.87 22.05 31.58
C GLN A 92 3.38 21.80 31.24
N ASP A 93 2.76 20.94 32.01
CA ASP A 93 1.41 20.41 31.84
C ASP A 93 0.36 21.54 31.77
N GLU A 94 0.03 22.02 30.58
CA GLU A 94 -1.01 23.06 30.34
C GLU A 94 -2.43 22.45 30.22
N GLY A 95 -2.61 21.21 30.64
CA GLY A 95 -3.90 20.51 30.64
C GLY A 95 -4.12 19.58 29.45
N PHE A 96 -5.25 18.88 29.48
CA PHE A 96 -5.60 17.85 28.47
C PHE A 96 -6.75 18.33 27.60
N GLU A 97 -6.68 18.05 26.29
CA GLU A 97 -7.74 18.28 25.31
C GLU A 97 -8.11 16.96 24.62
N GLU A 98 -9.14 16.31 25.13
CA GLU A 98 -9.53 14.96 24.71
C GLU A 98 -10.26 14.91 23.39
N LYS A 99 -10.81 16.05 22.93
CA LYS A 99 -11.58 16.15 21.68
C LYS A 99 -10.73 16.40 20.44
N ARG A 100 -9.42 16.64 20.60
CA ARG A 100 -8.54 16.82 19.45
C ARG A 100 -8.50 15.56 18.59
N THR A 101 -8.54 15.77 17.27
CA THR A 101 -8.45 14.73 16.25
C THR A 101 -7.02 14.50 15.81
N LEU A 102 -6.78 13.40 15.10
CA LEU A 102 -5.46 13.09 14.55
C LEU A 102 -5.10 14.12 13.46
N GLU A 103 -4.00 14.82 13.64
CA GLU A 103 -3.43 15.69 12.62
C GLU A 103 -2.92 14.86 11.43
N ASN A 104 -3.12 15.39 10.24
CA ASN A 104 -2.66 14.74 9.03
C ASN A 104 -1.16 14.96 8.83
N VAL A 105 -0.35 13.94 9.12
CA VAL A 105 1.12 14.00 8.95
C VAL A 105 1.53 14.30 7.50
N LEU A 106 0.75 13.86 6.50
CA LEU A 106 1.01 14.16 5.08
C LEU A 106 0.85 15.66 4.79
N ALA A 107 -0.07 16.35 5.47
CA ALA A 107 -0.25 17.79 5.34
C ALA A 107 0.93 18.58 5.92
N ARG A 108 1.78 17.94 6.72
CA ARG A 108 2.93 18.55 7.39
C ARG A 108 4.24 18.43 6.60
N ILE A 109 4.30 17.55 5.62
CA ILE A 109 5.49 17.31 4.79
C ILE A 109 6.00 18.62 4.16
N GLY A 110 7.29 18.93 4.38
CA GLY A 110 7.95 20.12 3.84
C GLY A 110 7.54 21.44 4.49
N LYS A 111 6.81 21.40 5.63
CA LYS A 111 6.42 22.57 6.41
C LYS A 111 7.20 22.66 7.72
N ASP A 112 7.25 23.86 8.29
CA ASP A 112 7.78 24.05 9.65
C ASP A 112 6.89 23.36 10.69
N GLU A 113 7.49 22.79 11.75
CA GLU A 113 6.75 22.09 12.79
C GLU A 113 5.76 22.97 13.54
N GLU A 114 6.08 24.25 13.71
CA GLU A 114 5.18 25.26 14.31
C GLU A 114 4.08 25.72 13.34
N GLY A 115 4.17 25.33 12.06
CA GLY A 115 3.20 25.67 11.03
C GLY A 115 1.83 25.06 11.32
N LYS A 116 0.79 25.89 11.36
CA LYS A 116 -0.59 25.41 11.46
C LYS A 116 -0.93 24.56 10.23
N ILE A 117 -1.49 23.38 10.46
CA ILE A 117 -2.13 22.57 9.44
C ILE A 117 -3.64 22.68 9.61
N ASN A 118 -4.38 22.60 8.50
CA ASN A 118 -5.85 22.61 8.48
C ASN A 118 -6.35 21.31 7.87
N SER A 119 -5.83 20.19 8.33
CA SER A 119 -6.19 18.86 7.83
C SER A 119 -6.07 17.84 8.96
N TYR A 120 -7.18 17.22 9.30
CA TYR A 120 -7.32 16.33 10.44
C TYR A 120 -8.17 15.11 10.04
N PHE A 121 -7.91 13.96 10.63
CA PHE A 121 -8.73 12.76 10.44
C PHE A 121 -9.75 12.64 11.59
N LYS A 122 -11.01 12.39 11.25
CA LYS A 122 -12.01 12.03 12.26
C LYS A 122 -11.70 10.66 12.86
N PRO A 123 -12.07 10.42 14.13
CA PRO A 123 -11.93 9.11 14.77
C PRO A 123 -12.97 8.13 14.23
N VAL A 124 -12.60 7.40 13.18
CA VAL A 124 -13.42 6.38 12.52
C VAL A 124 -12.65 5.07 12.41
N ALA A 125 -13.35 3.98 12.18
CA ALA A 125 -12.70 2.69 11.91
C ALA A 125 -11.96 2.73 10.56
N ALA A 126 -10.83 2.03 10.45
CA ALA A 126 -10.15 1.84 9.18
C ALA A 126 -11.09 1.16 8.18
N GLY A 127 -11.15 1.69 6.96
CA GLY A 127 -12.13 1.30 5.93
C GLY A 127 -13.36 2.22 5.85
N GLU A 128 -13.60 3.06 6.86
CA GLU A 128 -14.74 3.98 6.95
C GLU A 128 -14.27 5.45 6.95
N ILE A 129 -13.12 5.76 6.35
CA ILE A 129 -12.56 7.12 6.40
C ILE A 129 -13.59 8.13 5.90
N ASP A 130 -13.92 9.03 6.80
CA ASP A 130 -14.45 10.33 6.47
C ASP A 130 -13.25 11.29 6.46
N TYR A 131 -13.02 11.87 5.28
CA TYR A 131 -11.80 12.61 4.95
C TYR A 131 -11.43 13.70 5.93
N ALA A 132 -10.16 14.06 5.83
CA ALA A 132 -9.56 15.19 6.47
C ALA A 132 -10.50 16.40 6.46
N THR A 133 -10.98 16.73 7.63
CA THR A 133 -11.76 17.92 7.91
C THR A 133 -10.82 19.05 8.32
N ASP A 134 -11.26 20.29 8.15
CA ASP A 134 -10.59 21.47 8.71
C ASP A 134 -10.83 21.64 10.23
N LYS A 135 -11.67 20.75 10.81
CA LYS A 135 -12.00 20.76 12.24
C LYS A 135 -11.02 19.92 13.04
N ASN A 136 -10.32 20.52 13.98
CA ASN A 136 -9.41 19.87 14.91
C ASN A 136 -10.11 19.21 16.11
N THR A 137 -11.42 19.09 16.11
CA THR A 137 -12.18 18.50 17.21
C THR A 137 -13.24 17.54 16.68
N ALA A 138 -13.41 16.44 17.37
CA ALA A 138 -14.48 15.48 17.14
C ALA A 138 -15.53 15.54 18.25
N ASP A 139 -16.72 15.06 17.96
CA ASP A 139 -17.76 14.92 18.96
C ASP A 139 -17.48 13.72 19.87
N ARG A 140 -17.90 13.80 21.14
CA ARG A 140 -17.85 12.69 22.08
C ARG A 140 -18.45 11.41 21.51
N SER A 141 -19.56 11.54 20.80
CA SER A 141 -20.26 10.39 20.20
C SER A 141 -19.40 9.60 19.20
N ASP A 142 -18.43 10.26 18.53
CA ASP A 142 -17.57 9.58 17.55
C ASP A 142 -16.57 8.64 18.25
N PHE A 143 -15.90 9.13 19.29
CA PHE A 143 -15.00 8.28 20.10
C PHE A 143 -15.76 7.19 20.85
N ARG A 144 -16.99 7.48 21.32
CA ARG A 144 -17.84 6.49 22.00
C ARG A 144 -18.24 5.35 21.06
N LYS A 145 -18.71 5.67 19.86
CA LYS A 145 -19.06 4.65 18.85
C LYS A 145 -17.85 3.76 18.52
N LEU A 146 -16.68 4.38 18.38
CA LEU A 146 -15.44 3.66 18.08
C LEU A 146 -15.05 2.71 19.21
N TYR A 147 -15.16 3.17 20.48
CA TYR A 147 -14.92 2.35 21.67
C TYR A 147 -15.90 1.17 21.76
N ASP A 148 -17.20 1.44 21.64
CA ASP A 148 -18.23 0.41 21.71
C ASP A 148 -18.05 -0.66 20.62
N ALA A 149 -17.67 -0.25 19.40
CA ALA A 149 -17.36 -1.15 18.31
C ALA A 149 -16.10 -2.00 18.58
N LEU A 150 -15.04 -1.39 19.12
CA LEU A 150 -13.83 -2.11 19.54
C LEU A 150 -14.14 -3.17 20.60
N VAL A 151 -14.89 -2.81 21.65
CA VAL A 151 -15.28 -3.76 22.72
C VAL A 151 -16.14 -4.89 22.18
N ASN A 152 -17.11 -4.58 21.30
CA ASN A 152 -17.97 -5.60 20.69
C ASN A 152 -17.19 -6.60 19.85
N ASP A 153 -16.23 -6.13 19.04
CA ASP A 153 -15.40 -7.02 18.21
C ASP A 153 -14.38 -7.77 19.08
N ALA A 154 -13.83 -7.13 20.12
CA ALA A 154 -12.90 -7.78 21.06
C ALA A 154 -13.52 -8.97 21.81
N LYS A 155 -14.82 -8.89 22.14
CA LYS A 155 -15.56 -10.01 22.77
C LYS A 155 -15.72 -11.24 21.87
N LYS A 156 -15.62 -11.06 20.57
CA LYS A 156 -15.86 -12.10 19.58
C LYS A 156 -14.58 -12.80 19.11
N LEU A 157 -13.43 -12.15 19.23
CA LEU A 157 -12.16 -12.67 18.74
C LEU A 157 -11.43 -13.45 19.83
N SER A 158 -10.82 -14.57 19.49
CA SER A 158 -9.86 -15.24 20.37
C SER A 158 -8.65 -14.32 20.60
N LEU A 159 -8.28 -14.12 21.87
CA LEU A 159 -7.16 -13.26 22.24
C LEU A 159 -5.82 -13.92 21.85
N ASN A 160 -5.14 -13.32 20.92
CA ASN A 160 -3.75 -13.53 20.57
C ASN A 160 -3.16 -12.22 20.04
N VAL A 161 -1.85 -12.16 19.84
CA VAL A 161 -1.16 -10.92 19.42
C VAL A 161 -1.68 -10.41 18.08
N GLU A 162 -1.94 -11.28 17.09
CA GLU A 162 -2.35 -10.89 15.75
C GLU A 162 -3.78 -10.35 15.70
N ASN A 163 -4.71 -11.03 16.36
CA ASN A 163 -6.10 -10.60 16.45
C ASN A 163 -6.21 -9.25 17.17
N LEU A 164 -5.48 -9.09 18.29
CA LEU A 164 -5.43 -7.84 19.02
C LEU A 164 -4.83 -6.72 18.15
N ARG A 165 -3.68 -6.98 17.53
CA ARG A 165 -3.04 -6.02 16.62
C ARG A 165 -3.99 -5.53 15.52
N PHE A 166 -4.75 -6.46 14.93
CA PHE A 166 -5.73 -6.10 13.90
C PHE A 166 -6.89 -5.26 14.46
N LEU A 167 -7.44 -5.61 15.61
CA LEU A 167 -8.48 -4.80 16.25
C LEU A 167 -8.01 -3.38 16.52
N LEU A 168 -6.79 -3.25 17.06
CA LEU A 168 -6.23 -1.94 17.34
C LEU A 168 -5.93 -1.17 16.04
N TYR A 169 -5.46 -1.83 14.99
CA TYR A 169 -5.34 -1.23 13.65
C TYR A 169 -6.69 -0.69 13.16
N LYS A 170 -7.73 -1.51 13.23
CA LYS A 170 -9.07 -1.15 12.75
C LYS A 170 -9.63 0.06 13.49
N TYR A 171 -9.49 0.14 14.81
CA TYR A 171 -10.16 1.14 15.63
C TYR A 171 -9.29 2.30 16.12
N LEU A 172 -7.97 2.16 16.14
CA LEU A 172 -7.06 3.19 16.68
C LEU A 172 -6.19 3.89 15.63
N SER A 173 -6.29 3.50 14.37
CA SER A 173 -5.50 4.09 13.26
C SER A 173 -5.72 5.59 13.08
N PHE A 174 -6.91 6.10 13.44
CA PHE A 174 -7.27 7.51 13.33
C PHE A 174 -7.57 8.18 14.68
N VAL A 175 -7.10 7.59 15.77
CA VAL A 175 -7.11 8.15 17.11
C VAL A 175 -5.71 8.67 17.43
N PRO A 176 -5.53 9.95 17.84
CA PRO A 176 -4.21 10.45 18.18
C PRO A 176 -3.68 9.84 19.49
N GLN A 177 -2.37 9.59 19.53
CA GLN A 177 -1.72 9.06 20.73
C GLN A 177 -1.70 10.05 21.89
N SER A 178 -1.43 11.34 21.61
CA SER A 178 -1.32 12.36 22.63
C SER A 178 -2.69 12.90 23.06
N THR A 179 -2.83 13.21 24.34
CA THR A 179 -4.00 13.90 24.91
C THR A 179 -3.66 15.31 25.38
N GLN A 180 -2.46 15.81 25.09
CA GLN A 180 -2.01 17.15 25.48
C GLN A 180 -2.82 18.23 24.74
N LYS A 181 -3.04 19.38 25.40
CA LYS A 181 -3.75 20.51 24.81
C LYS A 181 -2.94 21.20 23.72
N GLN A 182 -1.63 21.22 23.87
CA GLN A 182 -0.70 21.82 22.90
C GLN A 182 0.21 20.73 22.33
N GLY A 183 0.93 21.07 21.24
CA GLY A 183 1.85 20.17 20.54
C GLY A 183 1.22 19.47 19.33
N ILE A 184 2.05 18.75 18.62
CA ILE A 184 1.73 18.02 17.38
C ILE A 184 1.03 16.72 17.74
N MET A 185 -0.04 16.39 17.03
CA MET A 185 -0.85 15.18 17.24
C MET A 185 -0.97 14.34 15.96
N ASP A 186 0.12 14.15 15.26
CA ASP A 186 0.15 13.45 13.96
C ASP A 186 0.57 11.98 14.03
N ILE A 187 0.72 11.44 15.24
CA ILE A 187 0.96 10.01 15.46
C ILE A 187 -0.31 9.35 15.96
N SER A 188 -0.70 8.24 15.32
CA SER A 188 -1.87 7.47 15.75
C SER A 188 -1.59 6.67 17.02
N LEU A 189 -2.63 6.44 17.80
CA LEU A 189 -2.53 5.57 18.98
C LEU A 189 -2.13 4.14 18.58
N TYR A 190 -2.65 3.63 17.46
CA TYR A 190 -2.24 2.32 16.95
C TYR A 190 -0.74 2.23 16.65
N ASP A 191 -0.19 3.20 15.91
CA ASP A 191 1.22 3.17 15.53
C ASP A 191 2.13 3.30 16.74
N HIS A 192 1.75 4.12 17.71
CA HIS A 192 2.45 4.23 18.99
C HIS A 192 2.47 2.90 19.75
N LEU A 193 1.31 2.27 19.97
CA LEU A 193 1.19 0.98 20.66
C LEU A 193 2.01 -0.11 19.95
N LYS A 194 1.96 -0.15 18.63
CA LYS A 194 2.72 -1.10 17.82
C LYS A 194 4.22 -0.90 17.96
N VAL A 195 4.70 0.35 17.87
CA VAL A 195 6.14 0.68 17.99
C VAL A 195 6.63 0.42 19.42
N THR A 196 5.84 0.72 20.44
CA THR A 196 6.15 0.36 21.82
C THR A 196 6.32 -1.16 22.00
N ALA A 197 5.40 -1.95 21.45
CA ALA A 197 5.50 -3.42 21.48
C ALA A 197 6.73 -3.93 20.72
N MET A 198 7.02 -3.37 19.56
CA MET A 198 8.20 -3.67 18.73
C MET A 198 9.50 -3.45 19.50
N ILE A 199 9.64 -2.31 20.17
CA ILE A 199 10.84 -1.95 20.94
C ILE A 199 10.94 -2.83 22.21
N ALA A 200 9.85 -2.97 22.96
CA ALA A 200 9.83 -3.77 24.20
C ALA A 200 10.25 -5.23 23.94
N LEU A 201 9.68 -5.86 22.91
CA LEU A 201 10.04 -7.23 22.51
C LEU A 201 11.50 -7.35 22.06
N SER A 202 12.00 -6.36 21.34
CA SER A 202 13.39 -6.38 20.84
C SER A 202 14.39 -6.19 21.97
N ILE A 203 14.11 -5.32 22.97
CA ILE A 203 14.94 -5.17 24.15
C ILE A 203 14.91 -6.45 24.98
N TYR A 204 13.71 -7.00 25.23
CA TYR A 204 13.56 -8.25 26.01
C TYR A 204 14.37 -9.39 25.38
N ASP A 205 14.21 -9.64 24.08
CA ASP A 205 14.93 -10.70 23.38
C ASP A 205 16.46 -10.48 23.37
N TYR A 206 16.90 -9.23 23.22
CA TYR A 206 18.33 -8.89 23.29
C TYR A 206 18.93 -9.20 24.67
N VAL A 207 18.25 -8.74 25.73
CA VAL A 207 18.65 -8.95 27.13
C VAL A 207 18.74 -10.44 27.45
N GLU A 208 17.69 -11.20 27.13
CA GLU A 208 17.64 -12.65 27.37
C GLU A 208 18.72 -13.39 26.58
N THR A 209 18.89 -13.07 25.28
CA THR A 209 19.87 -13.77 24.42
C THR A 209 21.32 -13.46 24.82
N LYS A 210 21.61 -12.24 25.28
CA LYS A 210 22.93 -11.84 25.74
C LYS A 210 23.20 -12.21 27.21
N GLY A 211 22.19 -12.69 27.95
CA GLY A 211 22.31 -13.00 29.39
C GLY A 211 22.58 -11.77 30.25
N ILE A 212 22.06 -10.61 29.84
CA ILE A 212 22.23 -9.36 30.59
C ILE A 212 21.30 -9.39 31.81
N LYS A 213 21.85 -9.17 32.98
CA LYS A 213 21.07 -9.16 34.22
C LYS A 213 20.40 -7.79 34.40
N ILE A 214 19.07 -7.76 34.42
CA ILE A 214 18.25 -6.60 34.75
C ILE A 214 17.66 -6.79 36.12
N GLU A 215 18.15 -6.03 37.11
CA GLU A 215 17.70 -6.12 38.51
C GLU A 215 16.75 -4.96 38.86
N LYS A 216 16.80 -3.86 38.11
CA LYS A 216 15.95 -2.69 38.31
C LYS A 216 15.75 -1.95 37.01
N TYR A 217 14.72 -1.10 36.94
CA TYR A 217 14.37 -0.30 35.75
C TYR A 217 15.56 0.50 35.17
N ASP A 218 16.40 1.10 36.02
CA ASP A 218 17.56 1.90 35.57
C ASP A 218 18.61 1.07 34.84
N ASP A 219 18.62 -0.24 34.96
CA ASP A 219 19.54 -1.07 34.17
C ASP A 219 19.18 -1.10 32.70
N LEU A 220 17.90 -0.94 32.35
CA LEU A 220 17.46 -0.78 30.96
C LEU A 220 17.95 0.53 30.36
N LYS A 221 17.98 1.62 31.15
CA LYS A 221 18.48 2.94 30.67
C LYS A 221 19.97 2.89 30.28
N LYS A 222 20.76 1.98 30.84
CA LYS A 222 22.16 1.78 30.46
C LYS A 222 22.32 1.28 29.03
N LEU A 223 21.27 0.70 28.44
CA LEU A 223 21.26 0.20 27.06
C LEU A 223 20.96 1.28 26.03
N GLU A 224 20.69 2.54 26.43
CA GLU A 224 20.24 3.62 25.52
C GLU A 224 21.11 3.79 24.27
N ASN A 225 22.44 3.73 24.43
CA ASN A 225 23.40 3.89 23.34
C ASN A 225 23.94 2.57 22.78
N GLU A 226 23.49 1.44 23.33
CA GLU A 226 23.81 0.12 22.83
C GLU A 226 23.03 -0.18 21.55
N LYS A 227 23.64 -0.89 20.61
CA LYS A 227 23.01 -1.35 19.36
C LYS A 227 22.09 -2.54 19.64
N VAL A 228 21.01 -2.31 20.38
CA VAL A 228 20.04 -3.33 20.81
C VAL A 228 19.13 -3.77 19.70
N LEU A 229 18.74 -2.85 18.83
CA LEU A 229 17.80 -3.08 17.75
C LEU A 229 18.53 -3.43 16.45
N LEU A 230 17.89 -4.22 15.63
CA LEU A 230 18.31 -4.55 14.27
C LEU A 230 17.19 -4.15 13.31
N LEU A 231 17.44 -3.11 12.50
CA LEU A 231 16.58 -2.80 11.37
C LEU A 231 16.87 -3.81 10.26
N VAL A 232 15.86 -4.48 9.77
CA VAL A 232 15.93 -5.47 8.68
C VAL A 232 15.13 -4.94 7.51
N GLU A 233 15.73 -4.90 6.33
CA GLU A 233 15.07 -4.59 5.07
C GLU A 233 15.11 -5.79 4.15
N GLY A 234 13.97 -6.17 3.61
CA GLY A 234 13.86 -7.13 2.53
C GLY A 234 13.35 -6.47 1.25
N ASP A 235 13.90 -6.87 0.12
CA ASP A 235 13.54 -6.35 -1.19
C ASP A 235 13.45 -7.49 -2.20
N VAL A 236 12.31 -7.57 -2.88
CA VAL A 236 12.09 -8.53 -3.98
C VAL A 236 12.40 -7.85 -5.30
N SER A 237 13.56 -8.16 -5.87
CA SER A 237 13.98 -7.62 -7.15
C SER A 237 13.38 -8.40 -8.33
N GLY A 238 13.16 -7.71 -9.47
CA GLY A 238 12.67 -8.35 -10.71
C GLY A 238 11.15 -8.34 -10.87
N ILE A 239 10.41 -7.71 -9.96
CA ILE A 239 8.93 -7.68 -9.92
C ILE A 239 8.33 -7.21 -11.23
N GLN A 240 8.81 -6.09 -11.79
CA GLN A 240 8.25 -5.53 -13.02
C GLN A 240 8.32 -6.52 -14.18
N ARG A 241 9.49 -7.15 -14.36
CA ARG A 241 9.68 -8.19 -15.39
C ARG A 241 8.81 -9.41 -15.11
N PHE A 242 8.75 -9.86 -13.87
CA PHE A 242 7.93 -10.99 -13.45
C PHE A 242 6.45 -10.76 -13.77
N ILE A 243 5.89 -9.62 -13.38
CA ILE A 243 4.48 -9.29 -13.60
C ILE A 243 4.18 -9.18 -15.10
N THR A 244 5.05 -8.54 -15.90
CA THR A 244 4.81 -8.27 -17.32
C THR A 244 5.08 -9.44 -18.26
N ASN A 245 5.72 -10.49 -17.78
CA ASN A 245 6.03 -11.69 -18.59
C ASN A 245 4.79 -12.60 -18.71
N VAL A 246 3.80 -12.16 -19.49
CA VAL A 246 2.52 -12.85 -19.73
C VAL A 246 2.23 -12.97 -21.22
N SER A 247 1.46 -13.98 -21.64
CA SER A 247 0.98 -14.09 -23.02
C SER A 247 -0.24 -13.16 -23.24
N SER A 248 -0.53 -12.81 -24.49
CA SER A 248 -1.69 -11.97 -24.80
C SER A 248 -3.03 -12.61 -24.46
N LYS A 249 -3.16 -13.93 -24.61
CA LYS A 249 -4.37 -14.66 -24.21
C LYS A 249 -4.35 -14.98 -22.71
N GLY A 250 -5.43 -14.61 -21.99
CA GLY A 250 -5.53 -14.76 -20.54
C GLY A 250 -4.58 -13.83 -19.78
N ALA A 251 -4.17 -12.74 -20.43
CA ALA A 251 -3.20 -11.79 -19.88
C ALA A 251 -3.69 -11.16 -18.57
N LEU A 252 -4.94 -10.72 -18.50
CA LEU A 252 -5.47 -10.02 -17.33
C LEU A 252 -5.45 -10.90 -16.07
N ARG A 253 -5.87 -12.17 -16.21
CA ARG A 253 -5.79 -13.14 -15.10
C ARG A 253 -4.36 -13.41 -14.68
N SER A 254 -3.47 -13.66 -15.64
CA SER A 254 -2.06 -13.92 -15.36
C SER A 254 -1.37 -12.72 -14.71
N PHE A 255 -1.70 -11.51 -15.14
CA PHE A 255 -1.21 -10.27 -14.55
C PHE A 255 -1.60 -10.13 -13.09
N ARG A 256 -2.90 -10.23 -12.84
CA ARG A 256 -3.46 -10.14 -11.48
C ARG A 256 -2.91 -11.23 -10.58
N GLY A 257 -2.84 -12.47 -11.08
CA GLY A 257 -2.28 -13.58 -10.31
C GLY A 257 -0.82 -13.40 -9.94
N ARG A 258 0.00 -12.86 -10.84
CA ARG A 258 1.40 -12.55 -10.55
C ARG A 258 1.55 -11.42 -9.55
N SER A 259 0.69 -10.40 -9.62
CA SER A 259 0.68 -9.32 -8.64
C SER A 259 0.29 -9.82 -7.24
N VAL A 260 -0.81 -10.56 -7.15
CA VAL A 260 -1.26 -11.17 -5.88
C VAL A 260 -0.21 -12.15 -5.33
N PHE A 261 0.44 -12.90 -6.20
CA PHE A 261 1.54 -13.77 -5.79
C PHE A 261 2.68 -12.96 -5.11
N ILE A 262 3.07 -11.82 -5.65
CA ILE A 262 4.10 -10.96 -5.02
C ILE A 262 3.65 -10.48 -3.63
N ASP A 263 2.40 -10.01 -3.51
CA ASP A 263 1.86 -9.57 -2.21
C ASP A 263 1.86 -10.72 -1.18
N LEU A 264 1.34 -11.91 -1.57
CA LEU A 264 1.32 -13.09 -0.69
C LEU A 264 2.72 -13.61 -0.37
N PHE A 265 3.60 -13.64 -1.36
CA PHE A 265 4.98 -14.09 -1.19
C PHE A 265 5.73 -13.24 -0.15
N GLN A 266 5.62 -11.92 -0.21
CA GLN A 266 6.24 -11.03 0.77
C GLN A 266 5.72 -11.29 2.19
N GLU A 267 4.41 -11.44 2.34
CA GLU A 267 3.78 -11.69 3.63
C GLU A 267 4.20 -13.04 4.22
N ILE A 268 4.32 -14.08 3.37
CA ILE A 268 4.81 -15.41 3.78
C ILE A 268 6.30 -15.35 4.16
N VAL A 269 7.11 -14.60 3.42
CA VAL A 269 8.53 -14.37 3.75
C VAL A 269 8.67 -13.68 5.11
N VAL A 270 7.88 -12.63 5.34
CA VAL A 270 7.86 -11.92 6.63
C VAL A 270 7.45 -12.86 7.76
N ASP A 271 6.41 -13.65 7.57
CA ASP A 271 5.98 -14.64 8.57
C ASP A 271 7.05 -15.69 8.86
N ARG A 272 7.77 -16.16 7.82
CA ARG A 272 8.88 -17.09 7.99
C ARG A 272 10.00 -16.48 8.83
N ILE A 273 10.35 -15.22 8.59
CA ILE A 273 11.35 -14.50 9.39
C ILE A 273 10.88 -14.38 10.85
N LEU A 274 9.64 -13.93 11.08
CA LEU A 274 9.10 -13.76 12.42
C LEU A 274 9.03 -15.08 13.19
N GLN A 275 8.60 -16.15 12.54
CA GLN A 275 8.53 -17.49 13.13
C GLN A 275 9.92 -18.01 13.53
N GLU A 276 10.92 -17.93 12.67
CA GLU A 276 12.27 -18.39 12.95
C GLU A 276 12.97 -17.54 14.02
N THR A 277 12.69 -16.23 14.06
CA THR A 277 13.29 -15.31 15.03
C THR A 277 12.50 -15.22 16.34
N GLY A 278 11.25 -15.72 16.40
CA GLY A 278 10.38 -15.72 17.58
C GLY A 278 9.74 -14.39 17.88
N PHE A 279 9.56 -13.54 16.85
CA PHE A 279 8.85 -12.25 16.93
C PHE A 279 7.43 -12.34 16.38
N PHE A 280 6.66 -11.26 16.56
CA PHE A 280 5.29 -11.12 16.10
C PHE A 280 5.19 -10.03 15.02
N ARG A 281 4.05 -9.92 14.36
CA ARG A 281 3.79 -8.87 13.38
C ARG A 281 3.78 -7.45 13.96
N THR A 282 3.79 -7.29 15.27
CA THR A 282 4.12 -6.01 15.90
C THR A 282 5.49 -5.49 15.51
N ASN A 283 6.44 -6.38 15.20
CA ASN A 283 7.79 -6.06 14.76
C ASN A 283 7.90 -5.74 13.26
N VAL A 284 6.80 -5.83 12.52
CA VAL A 284 6.72 -5.40 11.12
C VAL A 284 6.47 -3.90 11.07
N HIS A 285 7.45 -3.14 10.58
CA HIS A 285 7.28 -1.71 10.38
C HIS A 285 6.46 -1.42 9.12
N PHE A 286 6.79 -2.09 8.00
CA PHE A 286 6.15 -1.93 6.70
C PHE A 286 6.25 -3.22 5.86
N VAL A 287 5.21 -3.51 5.05
CA VAL A 287 5.23 -4.50 3.96
C VAL A 287 4.44 -3.94 2.79
N GLY A 288 5.03 -3.93 1.60
CA GLY A 288 4.33 -3.54 0.37
C GLY A 288 5.27 -3.18 -0.76
N GLY A 289 4.79 -3.23 -2.00
CA GLY A 289 5.55 -2.80 -3.19
C GLY A 289 6.84 -3.61 -3.47
N GLY A 290 6.99 -4.81 -2.94
CA GLY A 290 8.22 -5.59 -3.05
C GLY A 290 9.21 -5.38 -1.90
N HIS A 291 8.89 -4.50 -0.95
CA HIS A 291 9.75 -4.17 0.18
C HIS A 291 9.09 -4.52 1.51
N PHE A 292 9.89 -4.86 2.50
CA PHE A 292 9.45 -4.91 3.90
C PHE A 292 10.54 -4.43 4.84
N TYR A 293 10.10 -3.84 5.96
CA TYR A 293 10.96 -3.43 7.06
C TYR A 293 10.52 -4.07 8.37
N LEU A 294 11.47 -4.65 9.09
CA LEU A 294 11.26 -5.23 10.43
C LEU A 294 12.23 -4.59 11.42
N VAL A 295 11.84 -4.53 12.68
CA VAL A 295 12.75 -4.19 13.77
C VAL A 295 12.73 -5.33 14.78
N ILE A 296 13.85 -6.01 14.94
CA ILE A 296 14.05 -7.15 15.85
C ILE A 296 15.26 -6.91 16.73
N SER A 297 15.62 -7.83 17.60
CA SER A 297 16.85 -7.71 18.42
C SER A 297 18.13 -7.93 17.60
N ASN A 298 19.16 -7.16 17.90
CA ASN A 298 20.47 -7.26 17.26
C ASN A 298 21.31 -8.38 17.92
N THR A 299 21.03 -9.61 17.54
CA THR A 299 21.76 -10.79 18.01
C THR A 299 22.41 -11.52 16.83
N GLU A 300 23.56 -12.16 17.06
CA GLU A 300 24.24 -12.96 16.03
C GLU A 300 23.34 -14.06 15.50
N GLN A 301 22.55 -14.69 16.39
CA GLN A 301 21.59 -15.73 16.02
C GLN A 301 20.56 -15.22 15.01
N ASN A 302 20.00 -14.02 15.21
CA ASN A 302 19.01 -13.46 14.30
C ASN A 302 19.65 -13.12 12.93
N ILE A 303 20.87 -12.56 12.93
CA ILE A 303 21.61 -12.28 11.69
C ILE A 303 21.89 -13.55 10.89
N GLU A 304 22.29 -14.64 11.56
CA GLU A 304 22.52 -15.93 10.91
C GLU A 304 21.23 -16.54 10.35
N LYS A 305 20.11 -16.46 11.11
CA LYS A 305 18.80 -16.90 10.65
C LYS A 305 18.36 -16.16 9.39
N LEU A 306 18.51 -14.81 9.34
CA LEU A 306 18.18 -14.01 8.16
C LEU A 306 18.95 -14.44 6.92
N LYS A 307 20.27 -14.69 7.05
CA LYS A 307 21.11 -15.17 5.95
C LYS A 307 20.67 -16.56 5.45
N LYS A 308 20.35 -17.47 6.38
CA LYS A 308 19.85 -18.79 6.06
C LYS A 308 18.52 -18.73 5.30
N ILE A 309 17.56 -17.95 5.83
CA ILE A 309 16.25 -17.77 5.21
C ILE A 309 16.39 -17.20 3.79
N GLN A 310 17.21 -16.15 3.60
CA GLN A 310 17.45 -15.57 2.28
C GLN A 310 17.99 -16.62 1.30
N LYS A 311 18.96 -17.44 1.72
CA LYS A 311 19.54 -18.50 0.88
C LYS A 311 18.48 -19.54 0.47
N GLU A 312 17.69 -20.04 1.41
CA GLU A 312 16.63 -21.02 1.16
C GLU A 312 15.57 -20.48 0.20
N ILE A 313 15.14 -19.22 0.41
CA ILE A 313 14.14 -18.57 -0.43
C ILE A 313 14.67 -18.33 -1.85
N ASN A 314 15.91 -17.86 -2.00
CA ASN A 314 16.49 -17.63 -3.31
C ASN A 314 16.71 -18.93 -4.08
N GLN A 315 17.01 -20.02 -3.41
CA GLN A 315 17.10 -21.34 -4.02
C GLN A 315 15.74 -21.79 -4.59
N TRP A 316 14.65 -21.58 -3.82
CA TRP A 316 13.29 -21.85 -4.30
C TRP A 316 12.89 -20.92 -5.47
N LEU A 317 13.21 -19.62 -5.39
CA LEU A 317 12.94 -18.65 -6.46
C LEU A 317 13.68 -19.01 -7.76
N LEU A 318 14.93 -19.46 -7.66
CA LEU A 318 15.74 -19.87 -8.81
C LEU A 318 15.08 -21.04 -9.57
N GLU A 319 14.48 -21.98 -8.84
CA GLU A 319 13.77 -23.11 -9.43
C GLU A 319 12.41 -22.72 -10.03
N LYS A 320 11.60 -21.95 -9.29
CA LYS A 320 10.18 -21.68 -9.63
C LYS A 320 9.98 -20.38 -10.38
N ALA A 321 10.63 -19.30 -9.96
CA ALA A 321 10.40 -17.91 -10.40
C ALA A 321 11.71 -17.15 -10.64
N LYS A 322 12.56 -17.64 -11.52
CA LYS A 322 13.93 -17.15 -11.78
C LYS A 322 14.07 -15.66 -12.11
N ASP A 323 12.95 -14.99 -12.44
CA ASP A 323 12.94 -13.54 -12.66
C ASP A 323 12.97 -12.75 -11.35
N LEU A 324 12.67 -13.42 -10.22
CA LEU A 324 12.61 -12.80 -8.89
C LEU A 324 13.84 -13.17 -8.08
N LYS A 325 14.28 -12.26 -7.22
CA LYS A 325 15.30 -12.47 -6.21
C LYS A 325 14.97 -11.69 -4.94
N LEU A 326 15.11 -12.34 -3.78
CA LEU A 326 15.00 -11.71 -2.47
C LEU A 326 16.38 -11.26 -1.99
N VAL A 327 16.49 -10.00 -1.59
CA VAL A 327 17.64 -9.46 -0.88
C VAL A 327 17.19 -9.09 0.52
N ILE A 328 17.88 -9.57 1.55
CA ILE A 328 17.67 -9.21 2.95
C ILE A 328 18.96 -8.61 3.48
N GLU A 329 18.91 -7.37 3.96
CA GLU A 329 20.01 -6.71 4.62
C GLU A 329 19.58 -6.25 6.02
N SER A 330 20.56 -5.98 6.87
CA SER A 330 20.29 -5.50 8.22
C SER A 330 21.28 -4.45 8.67
N GLU A 331 20.81 -3.53 9.54
CA GLU A 331 21.62 -2.47 10.14
C GLU A 331 21.34 -2.38 11.63
N PRO A 332 22.37 -2.50 12.50
CA PRO A 332 22.22 -2.30 13.93
C PRO A 332 21.83 -0.86 14.29
N MET A 333 20.84 -0.72 15.18
CA MET A 333 20.28 0.57 15.62
C MET A 333 20.34 0.68 17.16
N ALA A 334 20.82 1.80 17.70
CA ALA A 334 20.75 2.08 19.11
C ALA A 334 19.35 2.53 19.53
N LEU A 335 19.01 2.37 20.81
CA LEU A 335 17.72 2.85 21.31
C LEU A 335 17.61 4.37 21.21
N SER A 336 18.71 5.10 21.39
CA SER A 336 18.78 6.56 21.18
C SER A 336 18.54 7.00 19.74
N GLU A 337 18.74 6.12 18.75
CA GLU A 337 18.51 6.43 17.32
C GLU A 337 17.03 6.30 16.91
N VAL A 338 16.15 5.76 17.76
CA VAL A 338 14.70 5.62 17.48
C VAL A 338 14.04 6.99 17.30
N LYS A 339 14.55 8.02 17.96
CA LYS A 339 14.07 9.41 17.84
C LYS A 339 14.41 10.08 16.49
N ASP A 340 15.46 9.61 15.80
CA ASP A 340 15.77 9.94 14.41
C ASP A 340 16.53 8.78 13.74
N PRO A 341 15.83 7.79 13.16
CA PRO A 341 16.46 6.65 12.52
C PRO A 341 16.93 6.92 11.08
N SER A 342 16.93 8.17 10.62
CA SER A 342 17.24 8.54 9.21
C SER A 342 18.57 7.99 8.72
N GLU A 343 19.62 8.07 9.54
CA GLU A 343 20.95 7.57 9.18
C GLU A 343 20.96 6.03 9.06
N VAL A 344 20.23 5.33 9.94
CA VAL A 344 20.10 3.86 9.91
C VAL A 344 19.38 3.43 8.63
N PHE A 345 18.26 4.09 8.28
CA PHE A 345 17.55 3.85 7.02
C PHE A 345 18.41 4.15 5.79
N GLN A 346 19.22 5.18 5.82
CA GLN A 346 20.14 5.47 4.72
C GLN A 346 21.17 4.35 4.54
N LYS A 347 21.81 3.90 5.63
CA LYS A 347 22.82 2.82 5.59
C LYS A 347 22.25 1.51 5.05
N ILE A 348 21.07 1.12 5.50
CA ILE A 348 20.46 -0.14 5.05
C ILE A 348 20.06 -0.05 3.57
N ASN A 349 19.49 1.07 3.11
CA ASN A 349 19.17 1.29 1.70
C ASN A 349 20.41 1.23 0.80
N GLU A 350 21.57 1.72 1.27
CA GLU A 350 22.85 1.60 0.54
C GLU A 350 23.31 0.14 0.44
N LYS A 351 23.12 -0.66 1.52
CA LYS A 351 23.42 -2.10 1.51
C LYS A 351 22.53 -2.84 0.50
N ILE A 352 21.21 -2.63 0.54
CA ILE A 352 20.25 -3.19 -0.41
C ILE A 352 20.63 -2.85 -1.86
N ARG A 353 20.92 -1.57 -2.13
CA ARG A 353 21.32 -1.14 -3.48
C ARG A 353 22.57 -1.84 -3.97
N LYS A 354 23.58 -2.02 -3.11
CA LYS A 354 24.80 -2.76 -3.44
C LYS A 354 24.54 -4.26 -3.66
N ALA A 355 23.69 -4.85 -2.82
CA ALA A 355 23.34 -6.27 -2.92
C ALA A 355 22.55 -6.58 -4.19
N LYS A 356 21.65 -5.68 -4.63
CA LYS A 356 20.92 -5.79 -5.90
C LYS A 356 21.82 -5.85 -7.15
N LEU A 357 23.01 -5.26 -7.10
CA LEU A 357 23.98 -5.33 -8.20
C LEU A 357 24.60 -6.74 -8.35
N ARG A 358 24.50 -7.58 -7.33
CA ARG A 358 24.98 -8.97 -7.33
C ARG A 358 23.80 -9.91 -7.44
N MET A 359 23.33 -10.14 -8.66
CA MET A 359 22.13 -10.93 -8.90
C MET A 359 22.22 -12.38 -8.41
N TYR A 360 23.41 -12.99 -8.46
CA TYR A 360 23.65 -14.36 -8.01
C TYR A 360 24.93 -14.44 -7.17
N SER A 361 24.92 -15.27 -6.14
CA SER A 361 26.12 -15.71 -5.42
C SER A 361 26.92 -16.68 -6.28
N VAL A 362 28.18 -16.93 -5.91
CA VAL A 362 29.02 -17.92 -6.59
C VAL A 362 28.39 -19.31 -6.51
N ASP A 363 27.80 -19.69 -5.37
CA ASP A 363 27.14 -20.97 -5.18
C ASP A 363 25.93 -21.13 -6.09
N GLU A 364 25.06 -20.08 -6.18
CA GLU A 364 23.90 -20.07 -7.08
C GLU A 364 24.32 -20.14 -8.56
N LEU A 365 25.43 -19.51 -8.94
CA LEU A 365 25.96 -19.59 -10.30
C LEU A 365 26.48 -21.01 -10.58
N ASN A 366 27.18 -21.64 -9.65
CA ASN A 366 27.63 -23.02 -9.80
C ASN A 366 26.45 -23.98 -9.98
N GLU A 367 25.38 -23.84 -9.16
CA GLU A 367 24.15 -24.63 -9.35
C GLU A 367 23.52 -24.41 -10.73
N LEU A 368 23.44 -23.14 -11.18
CA LEU A 368 22.91 -22.82 -12.51
C LEU A 368 23.72 -23.48 -13.64
N PHE A 369 25.05 -23.48 -13.54
CA PHE A 369 25.92 -24.07 -14.55
C PHE A 369 25.91 -25.59 -14.50
N ASP A 370 25.80 -26.18 -13.33
CA ASP A 370 25.67 -27.65 -13.18
C ASP A 370 24.33 -28.15 -13.73
N LEU A 371 23.24 -27.42 -13.52
CA LEU A 371 21.91 -27.72 -14.07
C LEU A 371 21.88 -27.64 -15.61
N VAL A 372 22.68 -26.77 -16.21
CA VAL A 372 22.79 -26.64 -17.68
C VAL A 372 23.55 -27.83 -18.27
N ASN A 373 24.51 -28.41 -17.55
CA ASN A 373 25.38 -29.47 -18.03
C ASN A 373 24.78 -30.89 -17.91
N ILE A 374 23.75 -31.12 -17.11
CA ILE A 374 23.33 -32.48 -16.70
C ILE A 374 22.10 -33.01 -17.46
N ARG A 375 21.32 -32.20 -18.20
CA ARG A 375 20.08 -32.70 -18.79
C ARG A 375 19.98 -32.52 -20.29
N SER A 376 20.50 -33.50 -21.05
CA SER A 376 19.95 -33.84 -22.34
C SER A 376 18.57 -34.51 -22.17
N VAL A 377 17.56 -33.72 -21.70
CA VAL A 377 16.19 -34.25 -21.59
C VAL A 377 15.58 -34.17 -22.97
N GLN A 378 15.40 -35.31 -23.62
CA GLN A 378 14.61 -35.47 -24.82
C GLN A 378 13.14 -35.12 -24.47
N ASN A 379 12.47 -34.30 -25.31
CA ASN A 379 11.05 -33.89 -25.20
C ASN A 379 10.71 -32.74 -24.27
N LEU A 380 11.61 -31.78 -24.01
CA LEU A 380 11.22 -30.53 -23.33
C LEU A 380 10.40 -29.64 -24.25
N GLN A 381 9.20 -29.24 -23.75
CA GLN A 381 8.36 -28.21 -24.35
C GLN A 381 8.67 -26.83 -23.77
N THR A 382 8.40 -25.78 -24.54
CA THR A 382 8.64 -24.41 -24.07
C THR A 382 7.32 -23.80 -23.59
N CYS A 383 7.29 -23.33 -22.35
CA CYS A 383 6.18 -22.55 -21.84
C CYS A 383 5.99 -21.29 -22.70
N LYS A 384 4.80 -21.11 -23.25
CA LYS A 384 4.47 -19.94 -24.12
C LYS A 384 4.38 -18.62 -23.34
N ILE A 385 4.41 -18.68 -22.01
CA ILE A 385 4.32 -17.50 -21.13
C ILE A 385 5.71 -17.05 -20.71
N CYS A 386 6.46 -17.87 -19.96
CA CYS A 386 7.73 -17.46 -19.38
C CYS A 386 8.98 -17.97 -20.14
N GLY A 387 8.81 -18.73 -21.21
CA GLY A 387 9.91 -19.30 -21.99
C GLY A 387 10.66 -20.45 -21.32
N LYS A 388 10.27 -20.90 -20.12
CA LYS A 388 10.89 -22.03 -19.42
C LYS A 388 10.71 -23.32 -20.23
N ARG A 389 11.78 -24.09 -20.41
CA ARG A 389 11.72 -25.44 -20.98
C ARG A 389 11.40 -26.43 -19.85
N THR A 390 10.39 -27.27 -20.05
CA THR A 390 9.89 -28.24 -19.05
C THR A 390 9.26 -29.45 -19.74
N ASP A 391 9.23 -30.57 -19.06
CA ASP A 391 8.52 -31.79 -19.45
C ASP A 391 7.00 -31.73 -19.09
N LYS A 392 6.63 -30.80 -18.18
CA LYS A 392 5.24 -30.61 -17.71
C LYS A 392 4.65 -29.33 -18.30
N ILE A 393 3.79 -29.50 -19.27
CA ILE A 393 3.06 -28.40 -19.94
C ILE A 393 1.57 -28.62 -19.80
N PHE A 394 0.84 -27.57 -19.52
CA PHE A 394 -0.61 -27.57 -19.31
C PHE A 394 -1.28 -26.54 -20.21
N SER A 395 -2.50 -26.84 -20.66
CA SER A 395 -3.37 -25.84 -21.25
C SER A 395 -3.96 -24.93 -20.18
N LEU A 396 -4.02 -23.60 -20.42
CA LEU A 396 -4.69 -22.65 -19.54
C LEU A 396 -6.20 -22.64 -19.70
N ARG A 397 -6.72 -23.08 -20.84
CA ARG A 397 -8.15 -23.25 -21.13
C ARG A 397 -8.36 -24.64 -21.69
N GLU A 398 -9.54 -25.24 -21.49
CA GLU A 398 -9.84 -26.58 -21.97
C GLU A 398 -9.40 -26.78 -23.44
N ASP A 399 -8.36 -27.59 -23.63
CA ASP A 399 -7.77 -28.01 -24.91
C ASP A 399 -7.32 -26.87 -25.86
N GLN A 400 -7.02 -25.66 -25.34
CA GLN A 400 -6.61 -24.51 -26.14
C GLN A 400 -5.26 -23.93 -25.70
N GLU A 401 -4.55 -23.29 -26.64
CA GLU A 401 -3.38 -22.46 -26.34
C GLU A 401 -3.78 -21.21 -25.51
N PRO A 402 -2.91 -20.66 -24.65
CA PRO A 402 -1.47 -20.96 -24.58
C PRO A 402 -1.13 -22.14 -23.66
N LEU A 403 -0.05 -22.86 -24.03
CA LEU A 403 0.54 -23.89 -23.22
C LEU A 403 1.48 -23.29 -22.16
N ALA A 404 1.28 -23.62 -20.92
CA ALA A 404 1.97 -23.04 -19.76
C ALA A 404 2.66 -24.10 -18.91
N CYS A 405 3.83 -23.77 -18.34
CA CYS A 405 4.41 -24.58 -17.26
C CYS A 405 3.52 -24.49 -16.00
N ASP A 406 3.74 -25.44 -15.08
CA ASP A 406 2.97 -25.53 -13.84
C ASP A 406 2.89 -24.20 -13.08
N PHE A 407 4.01 -23.53 -12.88
CA PHE A 407 4.06 -22.24 -12.19
C PHE A 407 3.24 -21.14 -12.90
N CYS A 408 3.30 -21.04 -14.23
CA CYS A 408 2.48 -20.07 -14.98
C CYS A 408 1.00 -20.43 -14.95
N LYS A 409 0.64 -21.71 -14.90
CA LYS A 409 -0.73 -22.17 -14.67
C LYS A 409 -1.21 -21.75 -13.29
N GLN A 410 -0.41 -21.96 -12.24
CA GLN A 410 -0.74 -21.49 -10.90
C GLN A 410 -0.99 -19.98 -10.88
N MET A 411 -0.14 -19.16 -11.51
CA MET A 411 -0.36 -17.70 -11.59
C MET A 411 -1.70 -17.33 -12.26
N TYR A 412 -2.08 -18.04 -13.30
CA TYR A 412 -3.38 -17.84 -13.95
C TYR A 412 -4.54 -18.18 -13.02
N GLU A 413 -4.43 -19.27 -12.26
CA GLU A 413 -5.44 -19.69 -11.27
C GLU A 413 -5.49 -18.75 -10.06
N TYR A 414 -4.36 -18.23 -9.58
CA TYR A 414 -4.34 -17.15 -8.57
C TYR A 414 -5.23 -15.99 -9.01
N GLY A 415 -5.03 -15.52 -10.25
CA GLY A 415 -5.81 -14.40 -10.78
C GLY A 415 -7.29 -14.68 -10.93
N ARG A 416 -7.69 -15.94 -11.11
CA ARG A 416 -9.08 -16.36 -11.17
C ARG A 416 -9.72 -16.43 -9.78
N GLN A 417 -9.06 -17.08 -8.83
CA GLN A 417 -9.65 -17.42 -7.53
C GLN A 417 -9.66 -16.24 -6.55
N VAL A 418 -8.64 -15.38 -6.59
CA VAL A 418 -8.52 -14.24 -5.66
C VAL A 418 -9.71 -13.27 -5.71
N MET A 419 -10.41 -13.19 -6.83
CA MET A 419 -11.54 -12.26 -6.98
C MET A 419 -12.73 -12.58 -6.05
N HIS A 420 -12.89 -13.83 -5.69
CA HIS A 420 -14.03 -14.30 -4.91
C HIS A 420 -13.63 -14.70 -3.49
N ALA A 421 -12.38 -15.11 -3.30
CA ALA A 421 -11.89 -15.61 -2.02
C ALA A 421 -11.80 -14.52 -0.93
N LYS A 422 -12.10 -14.92 0.29
CA LYS A 422 -11.92 -14.08 1.50
C LYS A 422 -10.59 -14.36 2.19
N TYR A 423 -10.09 -15.58 2.06
CA TYR A 423 -8.90 -16.05 2.73
C TYR A 423 -7.96 -16.75 1.75
N PHE A 424 -6.67 -16.67 2.04
CA PHE A 424 -5.63 -17.53 1.49
C PHE A 424 -5.07 -18.36 2.63
N SER A 425 -5.43 -19.63 2.68
CA SER A 425 -5.21 -20.49 3.85
C SER A 425 -4.14 -21.53 3.58
N GLN A 426 -3.27 -21.77 4.56
CA GLN A 426 -2.32 -22.88 4.52
C GLN A 426 -3.14 -24.20 4.50
N ASP A 427 -2.94 -25.00 3.47
CA ASP A 427 -3.72 -26.22 3.20
C ASP A 427 -2.79 -27.30 2.64
N PRO A 428 -2.52 -28.38 3.38
CA PRO A 428 -1.66 -29.47 2.88
C PRO A 428 -2.12 -30.09 1.57
N GLN A 429 -3.41 -29.96 1.24
CA GLN A 429 -4.01 -30.46 -0.02
C GLN A 429 -4.24 -29.32 -1.04
N GLY A 430 -3.80 -28.12 -0.72
CA GLY A 430 -4.01 -26.92 -1.55
C GLY A 430 -3.33 -27.01 -2.93
N ASP A 431 -3.90 -26.28 -3.87
CA ASP A 431 -3.42 -26.24 -5.26
C ASP A 431 -2.19 -25.34 -5.45
N PHE A 432 -1.93 -24.44 -4.52
CA PHE A 432 -0.89 -23.42 -4.64
C PHE A 432 0.31 -23.73 -3.76
N GLU A 433 1.52 -23.61 -4.32
CA GLU A 433 2.76 -23.83 -3.60
C GLU A 433 3.58 -22.54 -3.49
N ILE A 434 3.91 -22.14 -2.25
CA ILE A 434 4.86 -21.07 -1.94
C ILE A 434 5.83 -21.57 -0.88
N LEU A 435 7.14 -21.49 -1.15
CA LEU A 435 8.22 -21.92 -0.24
C LEU A 435 8.04 -23.32 0.32
N ASN A 436 7.64 -24.26 -0.55
CA ASN A 436 7.39 -25.69 -0.24
C ASN A 436 6.19 -25.93 0.70
N GLU A 437 5.38 -24.91 0.99
CA GLU A 437 4.12 -25.04 1.68
C GLU A 437 2.96 -24.88 0.71
N ARG A 438 1.85 -25.56 0.98
CA ARG A 438 0.67 -25.55 0.12
C ARG A 438 -0.44 -24.69 0.71
N TYR A 439 -1.22 -24.08 -0.17
CA TYR A 439 -2.25 -23.11 0.15
C TYR A 439 -3.48 -23.27 -0.75
N SER A 440 -4.62 -22.77 -0.26
CA SER A 440 -5.88 -22.68 -1.01
C SER A 440 -6.52 -21.29 -0.84
N PHE A 441 -7.19 -20.79 -1.89
CA PHE A 441 -8.12 -19.69 -1.77
C PHE A 441 -9.46 -20.21 -1.29
N VAL A 442 -10.00 -19.68 -0.20
CA VAL A 442 -11.24 -20.17 0.43
C VAL A 442 -12.13 -19.01 0.90
N ASP A 443 -13.43 -19.28 1.04
CA ASP A 443 -14.40 -18.32 1.55
C ASP A 443 -14.57 -18.40 3.08
N GLU A 444 -14.24 -19.54 3.68
CA GLU A 444 -14.25 -19.78 5.13
C GLU A 444 -12.85 -20.18 5.59
N PRO A 445 -12.39 -19.72 6.77
CA PRO A 445 -11.04 -19.98 7.25
C PRO A 445 -10.87 -21.46 7.63
N LEU A 446 -9.70 -22.00 7.37
CA LEU A 446 -9.32 -23.35 7.80
C LEU A 446 -8.78 -23.33 9.25
N LYS A 447 -8.59 -24.50 9.85
CA LYS A 447 -7.97 -24.65 11.20
C LYS A 447 -6.48 -24.26 11.23
N THR A 448 -5.88 -24.10 10.09
CA THR A 448 -4.48 -23.71 9.87
C THR A 448 -4.32 -22.18 9.83
N LYS A 449 -3.14 -21.68 9.43
CA LYS A 449 -2.90 -20.24 9.23
C LYS A 449 -3.72 -19.72 8.04
N ASN A 450 -4.40 -18.60 8.24
CA ASN A 450 -5.25 -17.96 7.24
C ASN A 450 -4.85 -16.49 7.05
N TYR A 451 -4.50 -16.14 5.81
CA TYR A 451 -4.29 -14.74 5.42
C TYR A 451 -5.63 -14.15 5.00
N VAL A 452 -6.09 -13.15 5.75
CA VAL A 452 -7.35 -12.43 5.45
C VAL A 452 -7.06 -11.39 4.38
N LEU A 453 -7.75 -11.49 3.24
CA LEU A 453 -7.51 -10.64 2.07
C LEU A 453 -8.30 -9.33 2.18
N GLY A 454 -7.63 -8.27 2.65
CA GLY A 454 -8.17 -6.92 2.79
C GLY A 454 -8.99 -6.67 4.06
N LEU A 455 -9.45 -5.42 4.25
CA LEU A 455 -10.30 -5.02 5.38
C LEU A 455 -11.72 -5.54 5.18
N ARG A 456 -12.02 -6.70 5.73
CA ARG A 456 -13.34 -7.32 5.68
C ARG A 456 -13.95 -7.46 7.06
N LYS A 457 -15.27 -7.62 7.15
CA LYS A 457 -15.92 -8.11 8.36
C LYS A 457 -15.48 -9.56 8.57
N ILE A 458 -14.92 -9.83 9.73
CA ILE A 458 -14.48 -11.16 10.12
C ILE A 458 -15.65 -11.82 10.84
N ASP A 459 -15.88 -13.08 10.51
CA ASP A 459 -16.74 -13.92 11.32
C ASP A 459 -15.99 -14.31 12.60
N PRO A 460 -16.49 -13.92 13.78
CA PRO A 460 -15.78 -14.13 15.03
C PRO A 460 -15.63 -15.58 15.46
N GLU A 461 -16.55 -16.44 15.04
CA GLU A 461 -16.57 -17.85 15.45
C GLU A 461 -15.38 -18.65 14.91
N ASN A 462 -14.73 -18.15 13.84
CA ASN A 462 -13.63 -18.81 13.15
C ASN A 462 -12.32 -18.00 13.22
N SER A 463 -12.11 -17.20 14.27
CA SER A 463 -11.01 -16.22 14.34
C SER A 463 -9.65 -16.77 14.81
N GLN A 464 -9.43 -18.07 14.81
CA GLN A 464 -8.13 -18.64 15.17
C GLN A 464 -7.15 -18.57 13.99
N ASN A 465 -5.88 -18.23 14.29
CA ASN A 465 -4.76 -18.20 13.32
C ASN A 465 -4.97 -17.27 12.11
N LEU A 466 -5.60 -16.10 12.30
CA LEU A 466 -5.79 -15.11 11.26
C LEU A 466 -4.57 -14.18 11.15
N VAL A 467 -4.17 -13.89 9.92
CA VAL A 467 -3.16 -12.89 9.58
C VAL A 467 -3.79 -11.90 8.61
N PHE A 468 -3.86 -10.64 9.01
CA PHE A 468 -4.47 -9.59 8.19
C PHE A 468 -3.44 -8.99 7.24
N ILE A 469 -3.77 -9.01 5.96
CA ILE A 469 -2.94 -8.47 4.89
C ILE A 469 -3.75 -7.55 3.97
N ASP A 470 -3.10 -6.48 3.53
CA ASP A 470 -3.72 -5.51 2.63
C ASP A 470 -3.44 -5.89 1.17
N ILE A 471 -4.38 -6.59 0.54
CA ILE A 471 -4.34 -6.89 -0.89
C ILE A 471 -5.44 -6.14 -1.62
N VAL A 472 -5.08 -5.45 -2.69
CA VAL A 472 -6.03 -4.87 -3.63
C VAL A 472 -6.33 -5.88 -4.72
N ASN A 473 -7.57 -6.39 -4.76
CA ASN A 473 -8.01 -7.40 -5.71
C ASN A 473 -9.35 -7.02 -6.35
N TYR A 474 -9.40 -5.90 -7.04
CA TYR A 474 -10.60 -5.49 -7.75
C TYR A 474 -10.43 -5.67 -9.26
N ALA A 475 -11.41 -6.33 -9.89
CA ALA A 475 -11.61 -6.30 -11.34
C ALA A 475 -13.09 -6.54 -11.64
N LYS A 476 -13.68 -5.77 -12.56
CA LYS A 476 -15.06 -5.97 -12.99
C LYS A 476 -15.19 -7.25 -13.82
N TYR A 477 -14.21 -7.51 -14.68
CA TYR A 477 -14.17 -8.65 -15.59
C TYR A 477 -12.87 -9.46 -15.48
N GLN A 478 -12.92 -10.66 -16.07
CA GLN A 478 -11.79 -11.61 -16.01
C GLN A 478 -10.83 -11.45 -17.19
N GLU A 479 -11.29 -10.94 -18.33
CA GLU A 479 -10.54 -10.87 -19.59
C GLU A 479 -10.58 -9.46 -20.19
N PHE A 480 -9.60 -9.17 -21.05
CA PHE A 480 -9.52 -7.86 -21.75
C PHE A 480 -10.65 -7.64 -22.72
N GLU A 481 -11.09 -8.69 -23.40
CA GLU A 481 -12.19 -8.65 -24.35
C GLU A 481 -13.48 -8.15 -23.70
N GLU A 482 -13.78 -8.64 -22.48
CA GLU A 482 -14.96 -8.22 -21.70
C GLU A 482 -14.88 -6.75 -21.30
N LEU A 483 -13.68 -6.27 -20.87
CA LEU A 483 -13.45 -4.85 -20.57
C LEU A 483 -13.60 -3.97 -21.82
N ALA A 484 -13.14 -4.45 -22.99
CA ALA A 484 -13.19 -3.71 -24.24
C ALA A 484 -14.62 -3.60 -24.79
N GLU A 485 -15.44 -4.63 -24.63
CA GLU A 485 -16.83 -4.64 -25.13
C GLU A 485 -17.67 -3.52 -24.50
N GLU A 486 -17.44 -3.20 -23.23
CA GLU A 486 -18.12 -2.08 -22.57
C GLU A 486 -17.49 -0.70 -22.84
N SER A 487 -16.35 -0.63 -23.51
CA SER A 487 -15.62 0.61 -23.76
C SER A 487 -15.88 1.17 -25.16
N ALA A 488 -15.94 2.49 -25.27
CA ALA A 488 -16.17 3.16 -26.56
C ALA A 488 -15.06 2.83 -27.56
N GLY A 489 -15.47 2.41 -28.79
CA GLY A 489 -14.57 1.98 -29.86
C GLY A 489 -13.72 0.77 -29.48
N LYS A 490 -14.16 -0.05 -28.54
CA LYS A 490 -13.44 -1.22 -28.01
C LYS A 490 -11.99 -0.93 -27.63
N LYS A 491 -11.72 0.27 -27.10
CA LYS A 491 -10.40 0.70 -26.66
C LYS A 491 -10.25 0.57 -25.15
N LEU A 492 -9.08 0.15 -24.75
CA LEU A 492 -8.66 0.08 -23.35
C LEU A 492 -7.65 1.19 -23.04
N ALA A 493 -7.50 1.49 -21.78
CA ALA A 493 -6.41 2.31 -21.29
C ALA A 493 -5.77 1.70 -20.05
N CYS A 494 -4.53 2.07 -19.79
CA CYS A 494 -3.89 1.84 -18.52
C CYS A 494 -3.54 3.17 -17.84
N LEU A 495 -3.64 3.17 -16.53
CA LEU A 495 -3.09 4.17 -15.63
C LEU A 495 -1.90 3.55 -14.90
N GLN A 496 -0.77 4.23 -14.99
CA GLN A 496 0.35 3.97 -14.09
C GLN A 496 0.64 5.24 -13.31
N ALA A 497 0.84 5.13 -12.01
CA ALA A 497 1.13 6.25 -11.12
C ALA A 497 2.19 5.85 -10.11
N ASP A 498 2.99 6.83 -9.65
CA ASP A 498 4.02 6.64 -8.64
C ASP A 498 4.22 7.95 -7.86
N VAL A 499 4.33 7.85 -6.53
CA VAL A 499 4.50 9.00 -5.64
C VAL A 499 5.83 9.69 -5.89
N ASP A 500 5.78 11.00 -6.07
CA ASP A 500 6.93 11.80 -6.39
C ASP A 500 7.89 11.93 -5.20
N SER A 501 9.17 11.58 -5.43
CA SER A 501 10.24 11.80 -4.44
C SER A 501 10.00 11.14 -3.08
N LEU A 502 9.35 9.98 -3.04
CA LEU A 502 9.01 9.28 -1.80
C LEU A 502 10.21 9.15 -0.85
N GLY A 503 11.38 8.77 -1.38
CA GLY A 503 12.60 8.69 -0.57
C GLY A 503 13.01 10.01 0.09
N SER A 504 12.72 11.16 -0.53
CA SER A 504 12.96 12.47 0.08
C SER A 504 11.89 12.81 1.12
N ILE A 505 10.63 12.40 0.89
CA ILE A 505 9.54 12.55 1.87
C ILE A 505 9.92 11.89 3.19
N PHE A 506 10.41 10.65 3.14
CA PHE A 506 10.83 9.92 4.35
C PHE A 506 12.11 10.47 4.98
N ARG A 507 13.09 10.94 4.17
CA ARG A 507 14.38 11.43 4.69
C ARG A 507 14.33 12.87 5.17
N GLU A 508 13.58 13.74 4.51
CA GLU A 508 13.67 15.20 4.67
C GLU A 508 12.31 15.87 4.88
N GLY A 509 11.22 15.14 4.63
CA GLY A 509 9.87 15.70 4.62
C GLY A 509 9.37 16.16 5.99
N LEU A 510 9.88 15.57 7.07
CA LEU A 510 9.55 15.94 8.45
C LEU A 510 10.81 16.38 9.18
N LYS A 511 10.73 17.38 10.05
CA LYS A 511 11.87 17.82 10.88
C LYS A 511 12.18 16.79 11.97
N THR A 512 11.17 16.38 12.73
CA THR A 512 11.29 15.31 13.73
C THR A 512 10.79 14.00 13.10
N LYS A 513 11.64 12.98 13.07
CA LYS A 513 11.41 11.73 12.33
C LYS A 513 11.47 10.52 13.27
N THR A 514 10.67 10.51 14.32
CA THR A 514 10.63 9.34 15.20
C THR A 514 10.09 8.11 14.47
N LEU A 515 10.47 6.93 14.92
CA LEU A 515 10.01 5.66 14.33
C LEU A 515 8.46 5.56 14.34
N SER A 516 7.80 6.05 15.39
CA SER A 516 6.33 6.12 15.49
C SER A 516 5.71 7.02 14.41
N ARG A 517 6.33 8.16 14.14
CA ARG A 517 5.85 9.12 13.12
C ARG A 517 6.04 8.59 11.71
N ILE A 518 7.20 7.96 11.44
CA ILE A 518 7.45 7.26 10.17
C ILE A 518 6.45 6.11 9.98
N SER A 519 6.08 5.38 11.05
CA SER A 519 5.07 4.33 10.99
C SER A 519 3.70 4.88 10.57
N THR A 520 3.26 5.99 11.16
CA THR A 520 1.99 6.64 10.78
C THR A 520 2.01 7.12 9.33
N LEU A 521 3.10 7.77 8.90
CA LEU A 521 3.28 8.25 7.52
C LEU A 521 3.19 7.10 6.51
N SER A 522 3.97 6.04 6.74
CA SER A 522 4.01 4.86 5.86
C SER A 522 2.64 4.17 5.79
N ARG A 523 1.98 3.99 6.93
CA ARG A 523 0.66 3.37 7.01
C ARG A 523 -0.40 4.19 6.26
N LEU A 524 -0.41 5.51 6.38
CA LEU A 524 -1.36 6.37 5.68
C LEU A 524 -1.18 6.31 4.15
N LEU A 525 0.05 6.32 3.65
CA LEU A 525 0.31 6.13 2.22
C LEU A 525 -0.19 4.76 1.75
N THR A 526 0.17 3.69 2.45
CA THR A 526 -0.32 2.35 2.13
C THR A 526 -1.84 2.28 2.17
N TYR A 527 -2.47 2.92 3.16
CA TYR A 527 -3.91 2.97 3.28
C TYR A 527 -4.56 3.60 2.04
N PHE A 528 -4.06 4.72 1.54
CA PHE A 528 -4.58 5.35 0.33
C PHE A 528 -4.50 4.40 -0.87
N PHE A 529 -3.32 3.87 -1.16
CA PHE A 529 -3.11 3.02 -2.33
C PHE A 529 -3.82 1.66 -2.22
N LYS A 530 -3.99 1.10 -1.03
CA LYS A 530 -4.67 -0.20 -0.86
C LYS A 530 -6.19 -0.07 -0.71
N HIS A 531 -6.70 0.89 0.06
CA HIS A 531 -8.12 0.99 0.39
C HIS A 531 -8.87 2.02 -0.46
N GLU A 532 -8.36 3.25 -0.57
CA GLU A 532 -9.07 4.29 -1.32
C GLU A 532 -9.04 4.02 -2.82
N VAL A 533 -7.92 3.55 -3.36
CA VAL A 533 -7.82 3.11 -4.76
C VAL A 533 -8.84 2.02 -5.08
N ARG A 534 -9.00 1.03 -4.20
CA ARG A 534 -10.00 -0.02 -4.37
C ARG A 534 -11.43 0.56 -4.37
N LYS A 535 -11.74 1.41 -3.41
CA LYS A 535 -13.05 2.07 -3.28
C LYS A 535 -13.39 2.88 -4.53
N LEU A 536 -12.41 3.62 -5.07
CA LEU A 536 -12.56 4.38 -6.31
C LEU A 536 -12.74 3.48 -7.54
N ALA A 537 -12.19 2.28 -7.54
CA ALA A 537 -12.31 1.32 -8.63
C ALA A 537 -13.67 0.59 -8.64
N GLU A 538 -14.31 0.44 -7.48
CA GLU A 538 -15.58 -0.29 -7.34
C GLU A 538 -16.67 0.30 -8.23
N GLY A 539 -17.36 -0.57 -8.98
CA GLY A 539 -18.41 -0.20 -9.92
C GLY A 539 -17.94 0.27 -11.31
N LYS A 540 -16.65 0.55 -11.50
CA LYS A 540 -16.08 0.95 -12.80
C LYS A 540 -15.63 -0.26 -13.62
N ASN A 541 -15.58 -0.08 -14.94
CA ASN A 541 -15.06 -1.06 -15.89
C ASN A 541 -13.52 -1.06 -15.90
N VAL A 542 -12.94 -1.42 -14.74
CA VAL A 542 -11.49 -1.44 -14.52
C VAL A 542 -11.05 -2.72 -13.81
N ALA A 543 -9.75 -2.98 -13.87
CA ALA A 543 -9.06 -4.00 -13.08
C ALA A 543 -7.82 -3.39 -12.45
N VAL A 544 -7.74 -3.43 -11.14
CA VAL A 544 -6.52 -3.08 -10.41
C VAL A 544 -5.57 -4.26 -10.53
N VAL A 545 -4.52 -4.07 -11.31
CA VAL A 545 -3.51 -5.13 -11.50
C VAL A 545 -2.58 -5.16 -10.30
N TYR A 546 -2.14 -3.99 -9.90
CA TYR A 546 -1.20 -3.87 -8.82
C TYR A 546 -1.34 -2.48 -8.17
N SER A 547 -1.27 -2.46 -6.85
CA SER A 547 -1.23 -1.25 -6.05
C SER A 547 -0.31 -1.50 -4.87
N GLY A 548 0.87 -0.89 -4.92
CA GLY A 548 1.89 -0.96 -3.89
C GLY A 548 1.66 0.03 -2.75
N GLY A 549 2.72 0.36 -2.02
CA GLY A 549 2.67 1.43 -1.01
C GLY A 549 2.71 2.84 -1.62
N ASP A 550 3.18 2.97 -2.85
CA ASP A 550 3.44 4.26 -3.54
C ASP A 550 3.17 4.22 -5.04
N ASP A 551 3.06 3.06 -5.63
CA ASP A 551 2.87 2.88 -7.05
C ASP A 551 1.61 2.08 -7.39
N LEU A 552 1.08 2.31 -8.59
CA LEU A 552 -0.21 1.81 -9.04
C LEU A 552 -0.18 1.46 -10.51
N PHE A 553 -0.83 0.34 -10.88
CA PHE A 553 -1.12 0.00 -12.26
C PHE A 553 -2.54 -0.56 -12.40
N ILE A 554 -3.38 0.18 -13.12
CA ILE A 554 -4.79 -0.14 -13.38
C ILE A 554 -5.01 -0.23 -14.88
N LEU A 555 -5.87 -1.15 -15.30
CA LEU A 555 -6.31 -1.34 -16.68
C LEU A 555 -7.83 -1.29 -16.76
N GLY A 556 -8.39 -0.87 -17.88
CA GLY A 556 -9.85 -0.89 -18.05
C GLY A 556 -10.32 -0.18 -19.31
N GLY A 557 -11.63 0.02 -19.40
CA GLY A 557 -12.23 0.88 -20.40
C GLY A 557 -11.63 2.29 -20.31
N TRP A 558 -11.24 2.87 -21.43
CA TRP A 558 -10.51 4.14 -21.39
C TRP A 558 -11.32 5.29 -20.73
N GLU A 559 -12.63 5.28 -20.85
CA GLU A 559 -13.51 6.28 -20.22
C GLU A 559 -13.45 6.17 -18.69
N ASP A 560 -13.56 4.95 -18.16
CA ASP A 560 -13.50 4.66 -16.74
C ASP A 560 -12.11 4.95 -16.16
N ILE A 561 -11.05 4.64 -16.91
CA ILE A 561 -9.67 4.98 -16.49
C ILE A 561 -9.47 6.50 -16.45
N LEU A 562 -10.00 7.26 -17.44
CA LEU A 562 -9.89 8.72 -17.43
C LEU A 562 -10.65 9.34 -16.26
N GLN A 563 -11.86 8.84 -15.98
CA GLN A 563 -12.66 9.24 -14.80
C GLN A 563 -11.92 8.89 -13.52
N PHE A 564 -11.37 7.69 -13.44
CA PHE A 564 -10.57 7.25 -12.28
C PHE A 564 -9.37 8.16 -12.04
N CYS A 565 -8.65 8.60 -13.09
CA CYS A 565 -7.54 9.56 -12.95
C CYS A 565 -8.00 10.87 -12.29
N TYR A 566 -9.17 11.39 -12.70
CA TYR A 566 -9.74 12.60 -12.12
C TYR A 566 -10.10 12.41 -10.65
N GLU A 567 -10.88 11.38 -10.35
CA GLU A 567 -11.35 11.11 -8.99
C GLU A 567 -10.19 10.80 -8.03
N MET A 568 -9.23 9.97 -8.47
CA MET A 568 -8.04 9.65 -7.70
C MET A 568 -7.24 10.91 -7.33
N GLN A 569 -7.06 11.83 -8.28
CA GLN A 569 -6.35 13.08 -8.00
C GLN A 569 -7.10 13.95 -6.98
N VAL A 570 -8.42 14.06 -7.13
CA VAL A 570 -9.26 14.84 -6.20
C VAL A 570 -9.15 14.24 -4.79
N GLU A 571 -9.28 12.92 -4.69
CA GLU A 571 -9.23 12.24 -3.38
C GLU A 571 -7.82 12.24 -2.77
N PHE A 572 -6.77 12.05 -3.57
CA PHE A 572 -5.39 12.13 -3.11
C PHE A 572 -5.06 13.52 -2.54
N ARG A 573 -5.50 14.57 -3.21
CA ARG A 573 -5.32 15.95 -2.70
C ARG A 573 -6.01 16.18 -1.37
N LYS A 574 -7.25 15.69 -1.21
CA LYS A 574 -7.97 15.76 0.07
C LYS A 574 -7.23 14.95 1.14
N PHE A 575 -6.85 13.71 0.80
CA PHE A 575 -6.16 12.79 1.70
C PHE A 575 -4.82 13.35 2.19
N THR A 576 -4.06 14.04 1.33
CA THR A 576 -2.79 14.67 1.69
C THR A 576 -2.95 16.08 2.30
N GLY A 577 -4.18 16.50 2.61
CA GLY A 577 -4.47 17.82 3.19
C GLY A 577 -4.07 18.98 2.28
N LEU A 578 -4.25 18.82 0.96
CA LEU A 578 -3.91 19.77 -0.09
C LEU A 578 -2.42 20.16 -0.13
N ASN A 579 -1.54 19.37 0.47
CA ASN A 579 -0.10 19.64 0.49
C ASN A 579 0.53 19.45 -0.90
N GLU A 580 1.16 20.49 -1.43
CA GLU A 580 1.80 20.47 -2.75
C GLU A 580 3.13 19.70 -2.76
N ASN A 581 3.75 19.49 -1.58
CA ASN A 581 4.96 18.70 -1.46
C ASN A 581 4.73 17.18 -1.52
N VAL A 582 3.47 16.76 -1.49
CA VAL A 582 3.06 15.35 -1.64
C VAL A 582 2.25 15.22 -2.92
N SER A 583 2.87 14.72 -3.95
CA SER A 583 2.30 14.55 -5.27
C SER A 583 2.65 13.20 -5.87
N TYR A 584 2.03 12.87 -6.98
CA TYR A 584 2.42 11.72 -7.80
C TYR A 584 2.43 12.09 -9.28
N THR A 585 3.22 11.36 -10.04
CA THR A 585 3.25 11.46 -11.50
C THR A 585 2.56 10.24 -12.09
N ALA A 586 1.70 10.47 -13.08
CA ALA A 586 0.96 9.40 -13.72
C ALA A 586 1.09 9.41 -15.24
N SER A 587 0.82 8.26 -15.85
CA SER A 587 0.65 8.10 -17.29
C SER A 587 -0.68 7.43 -17.59
N PHE A 588 -1.43 8.00 -18.56
CA PHE A 588 -2.61 7.41 -19.16
C PHE A 588 -2.25 6.98 -20.59
N VAL A 589 -2.30 5.67 -20.85
CA VAL A 589 -1.90 5.11 -22.16
C VAL A 589 -3.03 4.26 -22.73
N MET A 590 -3.51 4.63 -23.92
CA MET A 590 -4.53 3.85 -24.63
C MET A 590 -3.92 2.70 -25.43
N PHE A 591 -4.64 1.58 -25.53
CA PHE A 591 -4.22 0.41 -26.27
C PHE A 591 -5.40 -0.41 -26.80
N ASP A 592 -5.14 -1.30 -27.76
CA ASP A 592 -6.10 -2.25 -28.29
C ASP A 592 -6.12 -3.55 -27.47
N GLU A 593 -7.28 -4.22 -27.36
CA GLU A 593 -7.46 -5.48 -26.61
C GLU A 593 -6.44 -6.59 -26.98
N LYS A 594 -5.99 -6.58 -28.25
CA LYS A 594 -5.04 -7.57 -28.79
C LYS A 594 -3.58 -7.14 -28.65
N GLU A 595 -3.33 -5.97 -28.08
CA GLU A 595 -1.96 -5.48 -27.95
C GLU A 595 -1.17 -6.25 -26.88
N ASN A 596 0.15 -6.37 -27.10
CA ASN A 596 1.02 -7.01 -26.13
C ASN A 596 1.12 -6.13 -24.88
N ILE A 597 0.59 -6.62 -23.79
CA ILE A 597 0.51 -5.86 -22.54
C ILE A 597 1.87 -5.49 -21.95
N GLY A 598 2.91 -6.29 -22.20
CA GLY A 598 4.29 -5.94 -21.81
C GLY A 598 4.76 -4.66 -22.51
N LYS A 599 4.41 -4.47 -23.80
CA LYS A 599 4.68 -3.23 -24.53
C LYS A 599 3.86 -2.07 -23.98
N VAL A 600 2.58 -2.30 -23.65
CA VAL A 600 1.72 -1.29 -23.03
C VAL A 600 2.33 -0.79 -21.71
N LYS A 601 2.78 -1.72 -20.86
CA LYS A 601 3.44 -1.37 -19.60
C LYS A 601 4.75 -0.61 -19.82
N GLU A 602 5.55 -1.01 -20.81
CA GLU A 602 6.78 -0.29 -21.17
C GLU A 602 6.49 1.14 -21.60
N MET A 603 5.45 1.35 -22.41
CA MET A 603 5.00 2.69 -22.82
C MET A 603 4.53 3.52 -21.63
N ALA A 604 3.77 2.92 -20.71
CA ALA A 604 3.34 3.58 -19.48
C ALA A 604 4.54 4.01 -18.63
N ASN A 605 5.55 3.14 -18.47
CA ASN A 605 6.79 3.45 -17.75
C ASN A 605 7.56 4.62 -18.42
N GLN A 606 7.65 4.63 -19.75
CA GLN A 606 8.33 5.69 -20.52
C GLN A 606 7.60 7.03 -20.37
N ALA A 607 6.26 7.02 -20.44
CA ALA A 607 5.42 8.20 -20.28
C ALA A 607 5.54 8.77 -18.85
N GLU A 608 5.44 7.93 -17.81
CA GLU A 608 5.63 8.34 -16.42
C GLU A 608 7.04 8.93 -16.20
N SER A 609 8.08 8.25 -16.69
CA SER A 609 9.46 8.74 -16.60
C SER A 609 9.63 10.11 -17.26
N LEU A 610 8.93 10.36 -18.37
CA LEU A 610 8.92 11.67 -19.03
C LEU A 610 8.26 12.72 -18.13
N GLY A 611 7.10 12.42 -17.54
CA GLY A 611 6.42 13.31 -16.59
C GLY A 611 7.32 13.67 -15.41
N LYS A 612 8.00 12.67 -14.83
CA LYS A 612 8.98 12.89 -13.74
C LYS A 612 10.14 13.79 -14.13
N LYS A 613 10.64 13.68 -15.37
CA LYS A 613 11.71 14.56 -15.91
C LYS A 613 11.23 15.98 -16.21
N CYS A 614 9.95 16.16 -16.51
CA CYS A 614 9.37 17.45 -16.88
C CYS A 614 8.80 18.26 -15.71
N GLY A 615 9.06 17.85 -14.46
CA GLY A 615 8.69 18.63 -13.28
C GLY A 615 7.82 17.89 -12.27
N LYS A 616 7.43 16.63 -12.53
CA LYS A 616 6.57 15.82 -11.64
C LYS A 616 5.16 16.43 -11.47
N ASN A 617 4.38 15.92 -10.52
CA ASN A 617 3.02 16.43 -10.19
C ASN A 617 2.13 16.62 -11.44
N CYS A 618 2.10 15.62 -12.31
CA CYS A 618 1.44 15.70 -13.61
C CYS A 618 0.90 14.35 -14.09
N ILE A 619 0.02 14.43 -15.09
CA ILE A 619 -0.42 13.28 -15.89
C ILE A 619 0.08 13.43 -17.32
N VAL A 620 0.54 12.33 -17.89
CA VAL A 620 0.95 12.24 -19.30
C VAL A 620 -0.11 11.48 -20.08
N LEU A 621 -0.79 12.16 -21.01
CA LEU A 621 -1.85 11.60 -21.84
C LEU A 621 -1.29 11.08 -23.15
N SER A 622 -1.25 9.76 -23.36
CA SER A 622 -0.72 9.12 -24.56
C SER A 622 -1.82 8.41 -25.36
N HIS A 623 -1.90 8.70 -26.65
CA HIS A 623 -2.91 8.17 -27.55
C HIS A 623 -2.28 7.35 -28.67
N GLY A 624 -2.49 6.04 -28.64
CA GLY A 624 -2.31 5.11 -29.76
C GLY A 624 -0.88 4.88 -30.26
N MET A 625 -0.45 3.64 -30.26
CA MET A 625 0.88 3.17 -30.67
C MET A 625 1.24 3.44 -32.13
N LYS A 626 0.30 3.46 -33.06
CA LYS A 626 0.61 3.41 -34.48
C LYS A 626 1.27 4.67 -35.08
N ARG A 627 1.18 5.82 -34.40
CA ARG A 627 1.84 7.07 -34.84
C ARG A 627 3.18 7.38 -34.17
N VAL A 628 3.42 6.80 -33.00
CA VAL A 628 4.64 7.06 -32.20
C VAL A 628 5.87 6.34 -32.77
N PHE A 629 5.69 5.21 -33.44
CA PHE A 629 6.80 4.40 -33.97
C PHE A 629 7.32 4.76 -35.37
N LYS A 630 6.67 5.68 -36.10
CA LYS A 630 7.14 6.05 -37.43
C LYS A 630 8.36 6.97 -37.47
N ASN A 631 8.69 7.63 -36.34
CA ASN A 631 9.90 8.43 -36.19
C ASN A 631 10.53 8.17 -34.84
N HIS A 632 11.63 7.47 -34.82
CA HIS A 632 12.39 7.03 -33.65
C HIS A 632 12.90 8.13 -32.68
N ARG A 633 12.43 9.38 -32.72
CA ARG A 633 12.98 10.49 -31.94
C ARG A 633 11.98 11.43 -31.21
N SER A 634 10.67 11.30 -31.37
CA SER A 634 9.73 12.17 -30.63
C SER A 634 8.69 11.32 -29.90
N ILE A 635 9.07 10.74 -28.84
CA ILE A 635 8.22 9.79 -28.09
C ILE A 635 7.15 10.54 -27.39
N LEU A 636 6.84 11.58 -27.18
CA LEU A 636 5.75 12.32 -26.55
C LEU A 636 6.07 13.83 -26.65
N GLU A 637 5.22 14.54 -27.33
CA GLU A 637 5.33 15.99 -27.32
C GLU A 637 5.03 16.53 -25.92
N LYS A 638 5.76 17.57 -25.51
CA LYS A 638 5.52 18.27 -24.23
C LYS A 638 4.05 18.69 -24.04
N SER A 639 3.30 18.86 -25.13
CA SER A 639 1.88 19.17 -25.13
C SER A 639 0.97 18.08 -24.54
N GLN A 640 1.47 16.87 -24.33
CA GLN A 640 0.72 15.77 -23.73
C GLN A 640 0.91 15.70 -22.20
N ILE A 641 1.81 16.48 -21.62
CA ILE A 641 2.07 16.56 -20.19
C ILE A 641 1.20 17.66 -19.61
N VAL A 642 0.32 17.29 -18.69
CA VAL A 642 -0.63 18.19 -18.05
C VAL A 642 -0.39 18.20 -16.55
N SER A 643 -0.24 19.38 -15.94
CA SER A 643 -0.19 19.46 -14.48
C SER A 643 -1.49 18.91 -13.89
N TRP A 644 -1.44 18.29 -12.72
CA TRP A 644 -2.66 17.79 -12.08
C TRP A 644 -3.69 18.90 -11.83
N LYS A 645 -3.23 20.12 -11.55
CA LYS A 645 -4.11 21.28 -11.42
C LYS A 645 -4.85 21.60 -12.71
N ASP A 646 -4.13 21.71 -13.82
CA ASP A 646 -4.75 21.96 -15.12
C ASP A 646 -5.64 20.80 -15.57
N PHE A 647 -5.24 19.56 -15.28
CA PHE A 647 -6.04 18.37 -15.59
C PHE A 647 -7.41 18.42 -14.88
N THR A 648 -7.42 18.65 -13.59
CA THR A 648 -8.67 18.64 -12.79
C THR A 648 -9.51 19.90 -12.96
N GLU A 649 -8.89 21.06 -13.08
CA GLU A 649 -9.62 22.34 -13.17
C GLU A 649 -10.10 22.69 -14.59
N LYS A 650 -9.36 22.24 -15.63
CA LYS A 650 -9.61 22.60 -17.03
C LYS A 650 -9.83 21.38 -17.93
N THR A 651 -8.81 20.54 -18.12
CA THR A 651 -8.80 19.50 -19.15
C THR A 651 -9.95 18.51 -19.01
N TYR A 652 -10.14 17.92 -17.82
CA TYR A 652 -11.20 16.96 -17.58
C TYR A 652 -12.60 17.60 -17.62
N LYS A 653 -12.79 18.78 -17.04
CA LYS A 653 -14.08 19.50 -17.07
C LYS A 653 -14.51 19.86 -18.48
N ILE A 654 -13.57 20.22 -19.36
CA ILE A 654 -13.86 20.49 -20.75
C ILE A 654 -14.13 19.19 -21.51
N TYR A 655 -13.37 18.12 -21.25
CA TYR A 655 -13.69 16.80 -21.76
C TYR A 655 -15.13 16.40 -21.43
N GLU A 656 -15.60 16.57 -20.19
CA GLU A 656 -16.98 16.27 -19.82
C GLU A 656 -18.01 17.09 -20.61
N LYS A 657 -17.75 18.39 -20.81
CA LYS A 657 -18.65 19.27 -21.58
C LYS A 657 -18.68 18.85 -23.04
N LEU A 658 -17.52 18.68 -23.68
CA LEU A 658 -17.41 18.25 -25.08
C LEU A 658 -17.98 16.83 -25.28
N SER A 659 -17.79 15.95 -24.32
CA SER A 659 -18.34 14.59 -24.33
C SER A 659 -19.88 14.55 -24.32
N LYS A 660 -20.53 15.48 -23.63
CA LYS A 660 -21.99 15.63 -23.67
C LYS A 660 -22.47 16.15 -25.02
N LEU A 661 -21.75 17.08 -25.63
CA LEU A 661 -22.06 17.63 -26.97
C LEU A 661 -21.74 16.64 -28.08
N ALA A 662 -20.75 15.78 -27.93
CA ALA A 662 -20.29 14.85 -28.98
C ALA A 662 -21.40 13.92 -29.49
N ASN A 663 -22.45 13.66 -28.70
CA ASN A 663 -23.59 12.85 -29.14
C ASN A 663 -24.51 13.56 -30.13
N SER A 664 -24.43 14.88 -30.26
CA SER A 664 -25.31 15.73 -31.11
C SER A 664 -24.54 16.50 -32.18
N VAL A 665 -23.23 16.58 -32.07
CA VAL A 665 -22.34 17.28 -33.00
C VAL A 665 -22.01 16.39 -34.18
N ASP A 666 -21.94 16.98 -35.43
CA ASP A 666 -21.51 16.25 -36.61
C ASP A 666 -20.05 15.78 -36.44
N ARG A 667 -19.80 14.52 -36.72
CA ARG A 667 -18.47 13.93 -36.62
C ARG A 667 -17.43 14.59 -37.50
N SER A 668 -17.86 15.16 -38.61
CA SER A 668 -16.98 15.94 -39.52
C SER A 668 -16.42 17.17 -38.80
N VAL A 669 -17.22 17.80 -37.93
CA VAL A 669 -16.80 18.96 -37.10
C VAL A 669 -15.78 18.52 -36.07
N ILE A 670 -16.01 17.40 -35.37
CA ILE A 670 -15.05 16.83 -34.39
C ILE A 670 -13.71 16.52 -35.06
N ARG A 671 -13.73 15.89 -36.25
CA ARG A 671 -12.49 15.57 -37.01
C ARG A 671 -11.75 16.81 -37.48
N LYS A 672 -12.47 17.81 -37.97
CA LYS A 672 -11.87 19.08 -38.37
C LYS A 672 -11.24 19.80 -37.17
N ALA A 673 -11.92 19.81 -36.03
CA ALA A 673 -11.38 20.38 -34.80
C ALA A 673 -10.10 19.63 -34.36
N LEU A 674 -10.07 18.29 -34.49
CA LEU A 674 -8.90 17.50 -34.21
C LEU A 674 -7.72 17.83 -35.14
N GLU A 675 -7.94 17.98 -36.45
CA GLU A 675 -6.91 18.39 -37.42
C GLU A 675 -6.36 19.78 -37.08
N ILE A 676 -7.24 20.71 -36.72
CA ILE A 676 -6.90 22.08 -36.35
C ILE A 676 -6.07 22.13 -35.06
N SER A 677 -6.36 21.24 -34.08
CA SER A 677 -5.63 21.20 -32.81
C SER A 677 -4.16 20.76 -32.93
N LEU A 678 -3.77 20.19 -34.07
CA LEU A 678 -2.39 19.78 -34.35
C LEU A 678 -1.48 20.96 -34.74
N GLU A 679 -2.07 22.06 -35.23
CA GLU A 679 -1.35 23.29 -35.62
C GLU A 679 -2.06 24.53 -35.08
N ASP A 680 -1.45 25.25 -34.13
CA ASP A 680 -1.95 26.54 -33.64
C ASP A 680 -1.65 27.65 -34.66
N SER A 681 -2.42 27.68 -35.78
CA SER A 681 -2.27 28.70 -36.82
C SER A 681 -3.45 29.67 -36.79
N PRO A 682 -3.26 30.95 -37.22
CA PRO A 682 -4.36 31.90 -37.39
C PRO A 682 -5.47 31.38 -38.31
N MET A 683 -5.11 30.58 -39.32
CA MET A 683 -6.04 29.95 -40.24
C MET A 683 -6.94 28.95 -39.55
N ASN A 684 -6.40 28.16 -38.61
CA ASN A 684 -7.15 27.19 -37.85
C ASN A 684 -8.16 27.87 -36.91
N LYS A 685 -7.76 28.96 -36.26
CA LYS A 685 -8.66 29.79 -35.43
C LYS A 685 -9.78 30.43 -36.30
N ALA A 686 -9.46 30.91 -37.47
CA ALA A 686 -10.46 31.46 -38.39
C ALA A 686 -11.45 30.40 -38.90
N PHE A 687 -10.99 29.16 -39.07
CA PHE A 687 -11.85 28.06 -39.50
C PHE A 687 -12.81 27.60 -38.38
N LEU A 688 -12.38 27.57 -37.14
CA LEU A 688 -13.26 27.33 -36.00
C LEU A 688 -14.32 28.42 -35.88
N ALA A 689 -13.95 29.68 -36.06
CA ALA A 689 -14.89 30.80 -36.09
C ALA A 689 -15.90 30.70 -37.27
N TYR A 690 -15.50 30.15 -38.44
CA TYR A 690 -16.37 29.88 -39.56
C TYR A 690 -17.40 28.77 -39.25
N ILE A 691 -16.99 27.67 -38.59
CA ILE A 691 -17.91 26.61 -38.10
C ILE A 691 -18.92 27.22 -37.14
N GLU A 692 -18.44 27.98 -36.15
CA GLU A 692 -19.27 28.69 -35.17
C GLU A 692 -20.34 29.60 -35.83
N ALA A 693 -20.03 30.17 -36.98
CA ALA A 693 -20.93 31.10 -37.68
C ALA A 693 -21.97 30.42 -38.61
N ARG A 694 -21.75 29.19 -39.05
CA ARG A 694 -22.58 28.55 -40.10
C ARG A 694 -23.24 27.23 -39.74
N GLU A 695 -22.75 26.54 -38.73
CA GLU A 695 -23.27 25.24 -38.33
C GLU A 695 -24.49 25.36 -37.40
N ASN A 696 -25.13 24.24 -37.08
CA ASN A 696 -26.25 24.21 -36.15
C ASN A 696 -25.79 24.64 -34.72
N GLU A 697 -26.75 24.86 -33.83
CA GLU A 697 -26.50 25.39 -32.47
C GLU A 697 -25.48 24.54 -31.70
N GLN A 698 -25.55 23.22 -31.80
CA GLN A 698 -24.69 22.28 -31.10
C GLN A 698 -23.26 22.29 -31.62
N ASP A 699 -23.08 22.38 -32.95
CA ASP A 699 -21.77 22.52 -33.61
C ASP A 699 -21.12 23.86 -33.25
N ARG A 700 -21.95 24.92 -33.14
CA ARG A 700 -21.49 26.24 -32.66
C ARG A 700 -20.98 26.19 -31.23
N ASP A 701 -21.72 25.57 -30.31
CA ASP A 701 -21.32 25.44 -28.90
C ASP A 701 -20.02 24.64 -28.75
N PHE A 702 -19.87 23.58 -29.53
CA PHE A 702 -18.67 22.77 -29.58
C PHE A 702 -17.46 23.58 -30.10
N ALA A 703 -17.60 24.26 -31.22
CA ALA A 703 -16.54 25.08 -31.80
C ALA A 703 -16.14 26.26 -30.90
N ASN A 704 -17.12 26.90 -30.25
CA ASN A 704 -16.92 28.01 -29.33
C ASN A 704 -16.14 27.56 -28.06
N LEU A 705 -16.48 26.41 -27.48
CA LEU A 705 -15.73 25.85 -26.37
C LEU A 705 -14.26 25.63 -26.69
N ILE A 706 -13.95 25.11 -27.88
CA ILE A 706 -12.58 24.87 -28.31
C ILE A 706 -11.84 26.19 -28.57
N ARG A 707 -12.47 27.19 -29.19
CA ARG A 707 -11.84 28.45 -29.56
C ARG A 707 -11.59 29.38 -28.36
N THR A 708 -12.52 29.42 -27.41
CA THR A 708 -12.50 30.38 -26.28
C THR A 708 -11.71 29.93 -25.09
N GLN A 709 -11.44 28.63 -24.96
CA GLN A 709 -10.75 28.05 -23.82
C GLN A 709 -9.30 27.69 -24.16
N GLN A 710 -8.37 28.09 -23.28
CA GLN A 710 -7.01 27.51 -23.32
C GLN A 710 -7.05 26.13 -22.66
N ILE A 711 -7.09 25.09 -23.48
CA ILE A 711 -7.23 23.71 -23.04
C ILE A 711 -5.86 23.03 -23.09
N PRO A 712 -5.25 22.72 -21.94
CA PRO A 712 -4.06 21.89 -21.94
C PRO A 712 -4.36 20.52 -22.56
N ALA A 713 -3.47 20.04 -23.43
CA ALA A 713 -3.63 18.79 -24.17
C ALA A 713 -4.94 18.69 -25.00
N LEU A 714 -5.37 19.78 -25.61
CA LEU A 714 -6.60 19.82 -26.45
C LEU A 714 -6.64 18.71 -27.49
N ASN A 715 -5.51 18.42 -28.15
CA ASN A 715 -5.44 17.33 -29.13
C ASN A 715 -5.80 15.98 -28.51
N ALA A 716 -5.29 15.70 -27.31
CA ALA A 716 -5.62 14.48 -26.57
C ALA A 716 -7.13 14.42 -26.25
N VAL A 717 -7.69 15.50 -25.76
CA VAL A 717 -9.14 15.60 -25.46
C VAL A 717 -9.97 15.33 -26.70
N LEU A 718 -9.66 15.95 -27.84
CA LEU A 718 -10.42 15.79 -29.09
C LEU A 718 -10.29 14.38 -29.70
N GLN A 719 -9.15 13.72 -29.51
CA GLN A 719 -9.01 12.30 -29.89
C GLN A 719 -9.95 11.40 -29.06
N LEU A 720 -10.08 11.65 -27.76
CA LEU A 720 -11.03 10.93 -26.92
C LEU A 720 -12.48 11.19 -27.30
N ILE A 721 -12.80 12.44 -27.69
CA ILE A 721 -14.13 12.82 -28.16
C ILE A 721 -14.47 12.15 -29.51
N ASP A 722 -13.52 12.09 -30.49
CA ASP A 722 -13.73 11.35 -31.76
C ASP A 722 -13.99 9.85 -31.52
N LEU A 723 -13.28 9.24 -30.58
CA LEU A 723 -13.52 7.84 -30.20
C LEU A 723 -14.91 7.63 -29.64
N LYS A 724 -15.36 8.53 -28.76
CA LYS A 724 -16.70 8.45 -28.19
C LYS A 724 -17.80 8.60 -29.24
N ALA A 725 -17.61 9.51 -30.19
CA ALA A 725 -18.55 9.72 -31.29
C ALA A 725 -18.65 8.49 -32.23
N ARG A 726 -17.61 7.64 -32.36
CA ARG A 726 -17.64 6.41 -33.18
C ARG A 726 -18.62 5.37 -32.62
N ARG A 727 -18.82 5.26 -31.29
CA ARG A 727 -19.76 4.33 -30.70
C ARG A 727 -21.20 4.56 -31.15
N ARG A 728 -21.54 5.80 -31.53
CA ARG A 728 -22.85 6.16 -32.03
C ARG A 728 -23.12 5.54 -33.41
N ASP A 729 -22.09 5.55 -34.28
CA ASP A 729 -22.22 5.04 -35.66
C ASP A 729 -22.30 3.50 -35.72
N GLU A 730 -21.78 2.81 -34.67
CA GLU A 730 -21.81 1.34 -34.59
C GLU A 730 -23.14 0.81 -33.97
N ASN A 731 -23.86 1.65 -33.20
CA ASN A 731 -25.13 1.30 -32.55
C ASN A 731 -26.39 1.85 -33.26
N GLY A 732 -26.24 2.62 -34.33
CA GLY A 732 -27.29 3.15 -35.19
C GLY A 732 -27.26 2.52 -36.56
#